data_fa09f8f62f392dd5d52713e578eb0afb
#
_entry.id   fa09f8f62f392dd5d52713e578eb0afb
#
_cell.length_a   1.000
_cell.length_b   1.000
_cell.length_c   1.000
_cell.angle_alpha   90.00
_cell.angle_beta   90.00
_cell.angle_gamma   90.00
#
_symmetry.space_group_name_H-M   'P 1'
#
loop_
_entity.id
_entity.type
_entity.pdbx_description
1 polymer ?
#
loop_
_entity_poly.entity_id
_entity_poly.type
_entity_poly.pdbx_seq_one_letter_code
_entity_poly.pdbx_strand_id
1 'polypeptide(L)'
;MGALPMRWVVWMCVFTFAGITAASGSNVCTSRGASTCKQCLAVHPSCAWCFQEDFGHGVASSSRCDLKKNLMASGCDPSSMESPSSRLQVIEDRPLSNKAAGATQDVTQIKPQNLHITLRPDDAKRFTVKVRQVEDYPVDLYYLMDLSYSMNDDLFRLRTLGRGLAEAMNRTTSNLRMGFGAFVDKPLSPYMYISPEAAVKNPCHSINTTCLPQFGYKHVLTLTEEVSRFTEEVKKQMVSRNRDAPEGGFDAIIQAAVCKEQIGWRPGASHLLIFTSDAKTHMALDGRLAGIVQPNDGKCHLNSDNMYSMSTTMDYPSLALITEKMSENNINLIFAVTNPVVPLYQNYSELIPGTTVGTLSNDSGNVIQLILKAYAKIRSKVELELLGVPEELSLSFNATCLNGELIPGLKSCSGLKIGDTVSFSVEARARGCPKQKKKTFIIKPVGFKDSLSITVTFECDCKCQSRAQPNSPKCSNGNGTFECGMCLCHPGRLGPHCECAEGDYDPREQDRCNGPEGSGGRVCSGRGDCVCGQCVCHSSDFGKVWGKLCECDDFNCPRYKGELCSGHGDCNCGFCQCAPDWQGENCNCSRRTDTCMSNLGLLCSGRGQCVCGACECTQPGAYGATCDKCPTCPDACTMKKECVECKHFKRGKLHDDNTCSRICKDEIVLVDEIVLHDTNAVNCSYKDEDDCVEHFQYYEDASGKSILFVVKEPDCPKGPDILVVLLSVAGAILFLGLAALLIWKLLVTIHDRREFAKFEEERAQAKWDTXXXXXXXXXXXXXXXXXXXXXXXXXXXXXXXXXXXXXXXXXXXXXHNPLYKGATSTFTNITYRGKD
;
A
#
# COMPACT_ATOMS: atom_id res chain seq x y z
N MET A 1 -68.11 17.06 -45.98
CA MET A 1 -68.46 15.89 -46.77
C MET A 1 -67.39 15.62 -47.83
N GLY A 2 -66.83 14.50 -47.80
CA GLY A 2 -66.03 13.93 -48.87
C GLY A 2 -64.55 14.20 -48.90
N ALA A 3 -63.78 13.44 -48.11
CA ALA A 3 -62.35 13.31 -48.32
C ALA A 3 -62.12 12.38 -49.48
N LEU A 4 -61.26 12.74 -50.41
CA LEU A 4 -60.72 11.84 -51.42
C LEU A 4 -59.16 11.79 -51.28
N PRO A 5 -58.52 10.58 -51.44
CA PRO A 5 -57.21 10.38 -50.92
C PRO A 5 -56.10 10.74 -51.89
N MET A 6 -55.10 11.41 -51.30
CA MET A 6 -53.85 11.73 -51.92
C MET A 6 -52.98 10.48 -51.96
N ARG A 7 -53.04 9.70 -53.05
CA ARG A 7 -52.30 8.43 -53.14
C ARG A 7 -51.59 8.19 -54.48
N TRP A 8 -51.15 9.27 -55.18
CA TRP A 8 -50.52 9.09 -56.48
C TRP A 8 -49.27 9.93 -56.77
N VAL A 9 -48.54 10.37 -55.69
CA VAL A 9 -47.36 11.19 -55.90
C VAL A 9 -46.08 10.52 -55.37
N VAL A 10 -46.14 9.29 -54.86
CA VAL A 10 -44.98 8.64 -54.23
C VAL A 10 -44.31 7.60 -55.16
N TRP A 11 -44.76 7.41 -56.38
CA TRP A 11 -44.22 6.33 -57.26
C TRP A 11 -43.32 6.82 -58.41
N MET A 12 -42.80 8.06 -58.34
CA MET A 12 -41.94 8.54 -59.44
C MET A 12 -40.51 9.00 -58.93
N CYS A 13 -40.11 8.68 -57.71
CA CYS A 13 -38.77 9.04 -57.23
C CYS A 13 -37.87 7.85 -56.87
N VAL A 14 -38.19 6.63 -57.39
CA VAL A 14 -37.43 5.44 -56.97
C VAL A 14 -36.54 4.89 -58.11
N PHE A 15 -36.42 5.55 -59.25
CA PHE A 15 -35.59 5.04 -60.33
C PHE A 15 -34.53 6.00 -60.86
N THR A 16 -33.78 6.69 -59.96
CA THR A 16 -32.55 7.36 -60.38
C THR A 16 -31.48 7.31 -59.27
N PHE A 17 -31.20 6.14 -58.75
CA PHE A 17 -30.01 5.94 -57.92
C PHE A 17 -29.41 4.56 -58.23
N ALA A 18 -29.00 4.37 -59.43
CA ALA A 18 -28.10 3.27 -59.80
C ALA A 18 -26.83 3.93 -60.35
N GLY A 19 -25.87 4.14 -59.51
CA GLY A 19 -24.63 4.75 -59.93
C GLY A 19 -23.88 5.48 -58.82
N ILE A 20 -24.07 5.07 -57.55
CA ILE A 20 -23.12 5.52 -56.50
C ILE A 20 -22.01 4.48 -56.47
N THR A 21 -20.95 4.80 -57.22
CA THR A 21 -19.67 4.20 -56.93
C THR A 21 -19.38 4.44 -55.44
N ALA A 22 -19.37 3.39 -54.69
CA ALA A 22 -18.96 3.47 -53.28
C ALA A 22 -17.54 4.05 -53.22
N ALA A 23 -17.42 5.34 -52.97
CA ALA A 23 -16.17 5.90 -52.55
C ALA A 23 -15.80 5.12 -51.30
N SER A 24 -14.74 4.33 -51.35
CA SER A 24 -14.22 3.58 -50.22
C SER A 24 -13.86 4.64 -49.17
N GLY A 25 -14.72 4.84 -48.18
CA GLY A 25 -14.44 5.74 -47.09
C GLY A 25 -13.15 5.28 -46.40
N SER A 26 -12.24 6.22 -46.24
CA SER A 26 -11.01 5.98 -45.50
C SER A 26 -11.33 5.38 -44.13
N ASN A 27 -10.77 4.22 -43.84
CA ASN A 27 -10.96 3.57 -42.54
C ASN A 27 -9.61 3.49 -41.81
N VAL A 28 -9.59 2.96 -40.60
CA VAL A 28 -8.41 2.91 -39.74
C VAL A 28 -7.20 2.24 -40.44
N CYS A 29 -7.46 1.24 -41.32
CA CYS A 29 -6.38 0.48 -41.98
C CYS A 29 -5.79 1.25 -43.16
N THR A 30 -6.62 1.94 -43.92
CA THR A 30 -6.22 2.67 -45.12
C THR A 30 -5.69 4.07 -44.85
N SER A 31 -6.09 4.67 -43.72
CA SER A 31 -5.74 6.07 -43.37
C SER A 31 -4.25 6.26 -43.09
N ARG A 32 -3.54 5.21 -42.69
CA ARG A 32 -2.11 5.31 -42.32
C ARG A 32 -1.14 4.99 -43.46
N GLY A 33 -1.64 4.66 -44.66
CA GLY A 33 -0.80 4.44 -45.81
C GLY A 33 0.31 3.38 -45.61
N ALA A 34 -0.03 2.28 -44.91
CA ALA A 34 0.93 1.20 -44.68
C ALA A 34 1.44 0.62 -46.01
N SER A 35 2.74 0.69 -46.26
CA SER A 35 3.39 0.25 -47.49
C SER A 35 3.98 -1.16 -47.40
N THR A 36 3.97 -1.76 -46.21
CA THR A 36 4.44 -3.14 -45.99
C THR A 36 3.46 -3.90 -45.11
N CYS A 37 3.54 -5.24 -45.20
CA CYS A 37 2.69 -6.10 -44.36
C CYS A 37 2.89 -5.82 -42.85
N LYS A 38 4.13 -5.69 -42.42
CA LYS A 38 4.46 -5.41 -41.01
C LYS A 38 3.86 -4.10 -40.52
N GLN A 39 3.93 -3.03 -41.35
CA GLN A 39 3.33 -1.74 -41.04
C GLN A 39 1.81 -1.89 -40.94
N CYS A 40 1.20 -2.65 -41.85
CA CYS A 40 -0.24 -2.87 -41.87
C CYS A 40 -0.72 -3.56 -40.56
N LEU A 41 -0.05 -4.63 -40.14
CA LEU A 41 -0.42 -5.38 -38.95
C LEU A 41 -0.24 -4.52 -37.66
N ALA A 42 0.63 -3.51 -37.71
CA ALA A 42 0.86 -2.59 -36.59
C ALA A 42 -0.17 -1.45 -36.52
N VAL A 43 -1.01 -1.25 -37.56
CA VAL A 43 -1.98 -0.16 -37.58
C VAL A 43 -3.11 -0.42 -36.57
N HIS A 44 -3.73 -1.59 -36.67
CA HIS A 44 -4.89 -1.92 -35.81
C HIS A 44 -5.15 -3.44 -35.88
N PRO A 45 -5.64 -4.07 -34.79
CA PRO A 45 -5.94 -5.53 -34.81
C PRO A 45 -6.93 -5.98 -35.85
N SER A 46 -7.79 -5.09 -36.38
CA SER A 46 -8.76 -5.44 -37.44
C SER A 46 -8.16 -5.43 -38.84
N CYS A 47 -6.93 -4.89 -38.99
CA CYS A 47 -6.30 -4.76 -40.32
C CYS A 47 -5.72 -6.09 -40.79
N ALA A 48 -5.80 -6.33 -42.08
CA ALA A 48 -5.26 -7.51 -42.75
C ALA A 48 -4.46 -7.06 -43.99
N TRP A 49 -3.53 -7.91 -44.37
CA TRP A 49 -2.68 -7.66 -45.53
C TRP A 49 -2.91 -8.75 -46.59
N CYS A 50 -3.18 -8.33 -47.83
CA CYS A 50 -3.31 -9.25 -48.94
C CYS A 50 -1.95 -9.46 -49.61
N PHE A 51 -1.43 -10.71 -49.57
CA PHE A 51 -0.16 -11.05 -50.19
C PHE A 51 -0.33 -11.78 -51.50
N GLN A 52 -1.54 -11.83 -52.05
CA GLN A 52 -1.83 -12.38 -53.36
C GLN A 52 -1.04 -11.60 -54.43
N GLU A 53 -0.31 -12.32 -55.30
CA GLU A 53 0.60 -11.70 -56.26
C GLU A 53 -0.12 -10.75 -57.22
N ASP A 54 -1.27 -11.17 -57.76
CA ASP A 54 -2.01 -10.42 -58.78
C ASP A 54 -3.02 -9.41 -58.18
N PHE A 55 -3.02 -9.22 -56.86
CA PHE A 55 -3.97 -8.33 -56.21
C PHE A 55 -3.61 -6.87 -56.46
N GLY A 56 -4.59 -6.12 -56.92
CA GLY A 56 -4.48 -4.67 -57.07
C GLY A 56 -3.56 -4.20 -58.17
N HIS A 57 -3.56 -4.88 -59.33
CA HIS A 57 -2.78 -4.45 -60.53
C HIS A 57 -2.98 -2.97 -60.81
N GLY A 58 -1.89 -2.20 -60.73
CA GLY A 58 -1.88 -0.77 -60.99
C GLY A 58 -2.34 0.09 -59.83
N VAL A 59 -2.56 -0.49 -58.64
CA VAL A 59 -2.98 0.24 -57.43
C VAL A 59 -1.79 0.32 -56.45
N ALA A 60 -1.73 1.41 -55.70
CA ALA A 60 -0.66 1.64 -54.71
C ALA A 60 -0.60 0.50 -53.69
N SER A 61 0.61 0.20 -53.18
CA SER A 61 0.84 -0.85 -52.17
C SER A 61 -0.04 -0.74 -50.94
N SER A 62 -0.45 0.49 -50.58
CA SER A 62 -1.37 0.76 -49.48
C SER A 62 -2.74 0.12 -49.65
N SER A 63 -3.14 -0.21 -50.90
CA SER A 63 -4.41 -0.89 -51.15
C SER A 63 -4.43 -2.33 -50.62
N ARG A 64 -3.25 -2.93 -50.37
CA ARG A 64 -3.10 -4.28 -49.81
C ARG A 64 -3.40 -4.33 -48.31
N CYS A 65 -3.48 -3.17 -47.64
CA CYS A 65 -3.79 -3.05 -46.20
C CYS A 65 -5.20 -2.52 -46.05
N ASP A 66 -6.11 -3.34 -45.55
CA ASP A 66 -7.50 -2.93 -45.29
C ASP A 66 -8.16 -3.89 -44.30
N LEU A 67 -9.41 -3.64 -43.99
CA LEU A 67 -10.23 -4.58 -43.24
C LEU A 67 -10.38 -5.89 -44.04
N LYS A 68 -10.35 -7.01 -43.35
CA LYS A 68 -10.46 -8.35 -43.98
C LYS A 68 -11.64 -8.44 -44.95
N LYS A 69 -12.81 -7.96 -44.58
CA LYS A 69 -14.01 -7.98 -45.41
C LYS A 69 -13.84 -7.15 -46.68
N ASN A 70 -13.15 -6.01 -46.60
CA ASN A 70 -12.89 -5.15 -47.78
C ASN A 70 -11.91 -5.81 -48.75
N LEU A 71 -10.86 -6.45 -48.24
CA LEU A 71 -9.90 -7.17 -49.05
C LEU A 71 -10.58 -8.33 -49.81
N MET A 72 -11.46 -9.07 -49.13
CA MET A 72 -12.24 -10.15 -49.75
C MET A 72 -13.15 -9.60 -50.84
N ALA A 73 -13.83 -8.49 -50.57
CA ALA A 73 -14.70 -7.81 -51.54
C ALA A 73 -13.92 -7.29 -52.75
N SER A 74 -12.64 -6.96 -52.57
CA SER A 74 -11.71 -6.50 -53.61
C SER A 74 -11.04 -7.65 -54.36
N GLY A 75 -11.36 -8.91 -54.06
CA GLY A 75 -10.88 -10.07 -54.77
C GLY A 75 -9.67 -10.77 -54.18
N CYS A 76 -9.31 -10.47 -52.93
CA CYS A 76 -8.24 -11.18 -52.24
C CYS A 76 -8.72 -12.55 -51.76
N ASP A 77 -8.01 -13.60 -52.13
CA ASP A 77 -8.28 -14.96 -51.66
C ASP A 77 -8.02 -15.03 -50.13
N PRO A 78 -8.95 -15.58 -49.34
CA PRO A 78 -8.73 -15.74 -47.88
C PRO A 78 -7.45 -16.50 -47.51
N SER A 79 -6.96 -17.42 -48.35
CA SER A 79 -5.73 -18.15 -48.12
C SER A 79 -4.47 -17.28 -48.33
N SER A 80 -4.65 -16.14 -49.05
CA SER A 80 -3.57 -15.19 -49.35
C SER A 80 -3.62 -13.94 -48.46
N MET A 81 -4.23 -14.08 -47.27
CA MET A 81 -4.37 -12.97 -46.34
C MET A 81 -3.58 -13.19 -45.06
N GLU A 82 -2.78 -12.21 -44.68
CA GLU A 82 -2.15 -12.13 -43.35
C GLU A 82 -3.09 -11.40 -42.40
N SER A 83 -3.72 -12.15 -41.53
CA SER A 83 -4.63 -11.59 -40.51
C SER A 83 -4.49 -12.41 -39.22
N PRO A 84 -3.32 -12.32 -38.56
CA PRO A 84 -3.13 -13.09 -37.35
C PRO A 84 -4.10 -12.65 -36.26
N SER A 85 -4.60 -13.57 -35.45
CA SER A 85 -5.52 -13.31 -34.38
C SER A 85 -4.82 -13.58 -33.05
N SER A 86 -5.09 -12.72 -32.08
CA SER A 86 -4.61 -12.95 -30.72
C SER A 86 -5.26 -14.22 -30.15
N ARG A 87 -4.49 -15.01 -29.41
CA ARG A 87 -4.92 -16.31 -28.91
C ARG A 87 -4.58 -16.46 -27.45
N LEU A 88 -5.43 -17.20 -26.74
CA LEU A 88 -5.22 -17.60 -25.37
C LEU A 88 -5.18 -19.13 -25.32
N GLN A 89 -4.12 -19.69 -24.76
CA GLN A 89 -3.97 -21.13 -24.60
C GLN A 89 -3.71 -21.44 -23.14
N VAL A 90 -4.55 -22.28 -22.55
CA VAL A 90 -4.37 -22.78 -21.19
C VAL A 90 -3.40 -23.95 -21.25
N ILE A 91 -2.25 -23.83 -20.59
CA ILE A 91 -1.21 -24.87 -20.59
C ILE A 91 -1.43 -25.82 -19.40
N GLU A 92 -1.78 -25.23 -18.23
CA GLU A 92 -2.03 -26.02 -17.03
C GLU A 92 -3.22 -25.44 -16.27
N ASP A 93 -4.20 -26.30 -15.94
CA ASP A 93 -5.46 -25.90 -15.29
C ASP A 93 -5.92 -26.97 -14.30
N ARG A 94 -5.11 -27.17 -13.23
CA ARG A 94 -5.47 -28.11 -12.16
C ARG A 94 -6.63 -27.54 -11.32
N PRO A 95 -7.54 -28.40 -10.85
CA PRO A 95 -8.67 -27.93 -10.04
C PRO A 95 -8.19 -27.40 -8.67
N LEU A 96 -8.96 -26.46 -8.11
CA LEU A 96 -8.68 -25.93 -6.78
C LEU A 96 -8.94 -27.01 -5.72
N SER A 97 -8.04 -27.12 -4.74
CA SER A 97 -8.18 -28.03 -3.61
C SER A 97 -9.23 -27.50 -2.64
N ASN A 98 -9.96 -28.40 -1.97
CA ASN A 98 -10.91 -28.02 -0.93
C ASN A 98 -10.21 -27.98 0.44
N LYS A 99 -9.41 -29.01 0.74
CA LYS A 99 -8.75 -29.16 2.03
C LYS A 99 -7.31 -29.66 1.82
N ALA A 100 -6.41 -29.26 2.69
CA ALA A 100 -5.00 -29.66 2.67
C ALA A 100 -4.74 -30.87 3.59
N ALA A 101 -5.68 -31.79 3.67
CA ALA A 101 -5.58 -32.97 4.54
C ALA A 101 -4.54 -33.98 4.02
N GLY A 102 -3.56 -34.30 4.82
CA GLY A 102 -2.55 -35.31 4.52
C GLY A 102 -1.45 -34.85 3.58
N ALA A 103 -0.48 -34.28 4.09
CA ALA A 103 0.70 -33.56 3.60
C ALA A 103 1.45 -34.05 2.36
N THR A 104 0.98 -35.01 1.58
CA THR A 104 1.74 -35.57 0.46
C THR A 104 1.28 -35.14 -0.94
N GLN A 105 0.17 -34.44 -1.04
CA GLN A 105 -0.33 -33.94 -2.33
C GLN A 105 -0.16 -32.44 -2.45
N ASP A 106 0.22 -31.99 -3.63
CA ASP A 106 0.31 -30.57 -3.95
C ASP A 106 -1.07 -29.90 -3.84
N VAL A 107 -1.21 -29.02 -2.87
CA VAL A 107 -2.42 -28.22 -2.69
C VAL A 107 -2.44 -27.14 -3.77
N THR A 108 -3.58 -26.98 -4.42
CA THR A 108 -3.78 -25.97 -5.48
C THR A 108 -4.73 -24.89 -4.98
N GLN A 109 -4.25 -23.67 -4.85
CA GLN A 109 -5.01 -22.53 -4.36
C GLN A 109 -5.32 -21.46 -5.42
N ILE A 110 -4.69 -21.57 -6.62
CA ILE A 110 -4.92 -20.65 -7.74
C ILE A 110 -5.16 -21.46 -9.02
N LYS A 111 -6.03 -20.96 -9.90
CA LYS A 111 -6.39 -21.59 -11.16
C LYS A 111 -6.63 -20.53 -12.23
N PRO A 112 -6.13 -20.70 -13.47
CA PRO A 112 -5.18 -21.74 -13.93
C PRO A 112 -3.76 -21.47 -13.39
N GLN A 113 -2.82 -22.42 -13.63
CA GLN A 113 -1.43 -22.29 -13.16
C GLN A 113 -0.49 -21.82 -14.26
N ASN A 114 -0.84 -22.08 -15.55
CA ASN A 114 0.04 -21.69 -16.65
C ASN A 114 -0.79 -21.33 -17.88
N LEU A 115 -0.53 -20.16 -18.45
CA LEU A 115 -1.18 -19.64 -19.64
C LEU A 115 -0.13 -19.22 -20.67
N HIS A 116 -0.47 -19.38 -21.94
CA HIS A 116 0.26 -18.78 -23.05
C HIS A 116 -0.69 -17.87 -23.81
N ILE A 117 -0.34 -16.59 -23.91
CA ILE A 117 -1.12 -15.57 -24.61
C ILE A 117 -0.31 -15.09 -25.81
N THR A 118 -0.91 -15.15 -27.01
CA THR A 118 -0.34 -14.55 -28.21
C THR A 118 -1.13 -13.29 -28.50
N LEU A 119 -0.47 -12.15 -28.58
CA LEU A 119 -1.11 -10.84 -28.78
C LEU A 119 -0.55 -10.12 -30.00
N ARG A 120 -1.45 -9.55 -30.80
CA ARG A 120 -1.10 -8.53 -31.81
C ARG A 120 -0.94 -7.18 -31.12
N PRO A 121 -0.18 -6.25 -31.72
CA PRO A 121 -0.15 -4.87 -31.21
C PRO A 121 -1.57 -4.31 -31.05
N ASP A 122 -1.82 -3.64 -29.93
CA ASP A 122 -3.07 -2.97 -29.56
C ASP A 122 -4.26 -3.90 -29.34
N ASP A 123 -4.07 -5.22 -29.47
CA ASP A 123 -5.12 -6.19 -29.19
C ASP A 123 -5.09 -6.64 -27.73
N ALA A 124 -6.21 -7.22 -27.27
CA ALA A 124 -6.38 -7.64 -25.88
C ALA A 124 -6.98 -9.03 -25.79
N LYS A 125 -6.61 -9.77 -24.75
CA LYS A 125 -7.24 -11.04 -24.38
C LYS A 125 -7.62 -11.03 -22.90
N ARG A 126 -8.77 -11.60 -22.61
CA ARG A 126 -9.28 -11.78 -21.25
C ARG A 126 -9.16 -13.21 -20.81
N PHE A 127 -8.82 -13.38 -19.53
CA PHE A 127 -8.81 -14.68 -18.84
C PHE A 127 -9.26 -14.50 -17.42
N THR A 128 -9.66 -15.58 -16.77
CA THR A 128 -10.17 -15.55 -15.40
C THR A 128 -9.19 -16.29 -14.49
N VAL A 129 -8.85 -15.65 -13.39
CA VAL A 129 -8.03 -16.23 -12.32
C VAL A 129 -8.95 -16.51 -11.14
N LYS A 130 -8.97 -17.73 -10.64
CA LYS A 130 -9.75 -18.14 -9.45
C LYS A 130 -8.78 -18.46 -8.33
N VAL A 131 -9.11 -18.00 -7.12
CA VAL A 131 -8.29 -18.21 -5.93
C VAL A 131 -9.20 -18.73 -4.81
N ARG A 132 -8.71 -19.76 -4.09
CA ARG A 132 -9.42 -20.33 -2.95
C ARG A 132 -8.51 -20.37 -1.73
N GLN A 133 -9.07 -19.98 -0.57
CA GLN A 133 -8.46 -20.13 0.74
C GLN A 133 -8.73 -21.57 1.23
N VAL A 134 -7.78 -22.47 1.02
CA VAL A 134 -7.93 -23.89 1.32
C VAL A 134 -8.00 -24.13 2.84
N GLU A 135 -8.87 -25.04 3.28
CA GLU A 135 -9.04 -25.44 4.68
C GLU A 135 -7.83 -26.24 5.19
N ASP A 136 -7.55 -26.14 6.48
CA ASP A 136 -6.51 -26.92 7.18
C ASP A 136 -5.14 -26.84 6.51
N TYR A 137 -4.80 -25.65 5.99
CA TYR A 137 -3.52 -25.44 5.31
C TYR A 137 -2.39 -25.40 6.35
N PRO A 138 -1.24 -26.05 6.11
CA PRO A 138 -0.12 -26.03 7.07
C PRO A 138 0.34 -24.61 7.38
N VAL A 139 0.73 -24.37 8.62
CA VAL A 139 1.18 -23.03 9.08
C VAL A 139 2.57 -23.17 9.72
N ASP A 140 3.47 -22.31 9.25
CA ASP A 140 4.78 -22.06 9.87
C ASP A 140 4.71 -20.70 10.55
N LEU A 141 4.85 -20.70 11.88
CA LEU A 141 4.78 -19.49 12.70
C LEU A 141 6.16 -19.23 13.32
N TYR A 142 6.84 -18.19 12.84
CA TYR A 142 8.12 -17.79 13.38
C TYR A 142 7.92 -16.54 14.24
N TYR A 143 8.22 -16.68 15.54
CA TYR A 143 8.06 -15.61 16.52
C TYR A 143 9.39 -14.85 16.63
N LEU A 144 9.39 -13.60 16.17
CA LEU A 144 10.55 -12.72 16.15
C LEU A 144 10.35 -11.64 17.21
N MET A 145 11.10 -11.73 18.29
CA MET A 145 10.91 -10.92 19.48
C MET A 145 12.02 -9.91 19.72
N ASP A 146 11.61 -8.68 19.95
CA ASP A 146 12.46 -7.64 20.52
C ASP A 146 12.86 -8.04 21.95
N LEU A 147 14.16 -8.18 22.19
CA LEU A 147 14.70 -8.47 23.53
C LEU A 147 15.43 -7.26 24.13
N SER A 148 15.05 -6.05 23.75
CA SER A 148 15.45 -4.85 24.49
C SER A 148 14.88 -4.90 25.91
N TYR A 149 15.46 -4.13 26.82
CA TYR A 149 15.14 -4.22 28.25
C TYR A 149 13.67 -3.93 28.56
N SER A 150 13.05 -3.04 27.81
CA SER A 150 11.63 -2.70 27.97
C SER A 150 10.70 -3.91 27.79
N MET A 151 11.13 -4.92 27.01
CA MET A 151 10.38 -6.14 26.72
C MET A 151 10.58 -7.25 27.75
N ASN A 152 11.16 -6.95 28.90
CA ASN A 152 11.45 -7.96 29.93
C ASN A 152 10.21 -8.67 30.45
N ASP A 153 9.15 -7.91 30.74
CA ASP A 153 7.87 -8.47 31.24
C ASP A 153 7.15 -9.26 30.15
N ASP A 154 7.30 -8.84 28.91
CA ASP A 154 6.79 -9.53 27.71
C ASP A 154 7.45 -10.90 27.54
N LEU A 155 8.77 -10.95 27.71
CA LEU A 155 9.53 -12.20 27.65
C LEU A 155 9.09 -13.16 28.77
N PHE A 156 8.89 -12.63 29.98
CA PHE A 156 8.42 -13.44 31.12
C PHE A 156 7.05 -14.06 30.80
N ARG A 157 6.16 -13.28 30.22
CA ARG A 157 4.81 -13.75 29.84
C ARG A 157 4.90 -14.80 28.71
N LEU A 158 5.74 -14.55 27.70
CA LEU A 158 5.87 -15.47 26.55
C LEU A 158 6.38 -16.86 26.98
N ARG A 159 7.17 -16.95 28.04
CA ARG A 159 7.64 -18.23 28.60
C ARG A 159 6.52 -19.21 28.95
N THR A 160 5.32 -18.67 29.21
CA THR A 160 4.14 -19.48 29.55
C THR A 160 3.10 -19.60 28.43
N LEU A 161 3.22 -18.79 27.34
CA LEU A 161 2.21 -18.69 26.31
C LEU A 161 2.34 -19.69 25.14
N GLY A 162 3.51 -20.32 24.98
CA GLY A 162 3.79 -21.19 23.82
C GLY A 162 2.76 -22.30 23.63
N ARG A 163 2.42 -23.01 24.71
CA ARG A 163 1.41 -24.08 24.67
C ARG A 163 0.02 -23.52 24.32
N GLY A 164 -0.37 -22.43 24.95
CA GLY A 164 -1.68 -21.78 24.68
C GLY A 164 -1.80 -21.31 23.24
N LEU A 165 -0.71 -20.80 22.67
CA LEU A 165 -0.67 -20.37 21.27
C LEU A 165 -0.85 -21.58 20.33
N ALA A 166 -0.13 -22.65 20.59
CA ALA A 166 -0.26 -23.88 19.80
C ALA A 166 -1.67 -24.47 19.88
N GLU A 167 -2.26 -24.52 21.08
CA GLU A 167 -3.63 -25.01 21.28
C GLU A 167 -4.65 -24.14 20.54
N ALA A 168 -4.46 -22.82 20.55
CA ALA A 168 -5.34 -21.88 19.87
C ALA A 168 -5.23 -22.05 18.34
N MET A 169 -4.00 -22.20 17.82
CA MET A 169 -3.76 -22.38 16.38
C MET A 169 -4.24 -23.74 15.88
N ASN A 170 -4.24 -24.76 16.72
CA ASN A 170 -4.73 -26.11 16.37
C ASN A 170 -6.20 -26.13 15.96
N ARG A 171 -6.96 -25.09 16.31
CA ARG A 171 -8.37 -24.95 15.85
C ARG A 171 -8.44 -24.56 14.37
N THR A 172 -7.33 -24.07 13.81
CA THR A 172 -7.25 -23.55 12.44
C THR A 172 -6.46 -24.47 11.52
N THR A 173 -5.40 -25.09 12.05
CA THR A 173 -4.56 -26.03 11.30
C THR A 173 -4.14 -27.19 12.18
N SER A 174 -4.18 -28.40 11.62
CA SER A 174 -3.66 -29.61 12.27
C SER A 174 -2.13 -29.74 12.10
N ASN A 175 -1.51 -28.88 11.31
CA ASN A 175 -0.10 -28.98 10.93
C ASN A 175 0.61 -27.64 11.18
N LEU A 176 0.93 -27.37 12.43
CA LEU A 176 1.60 -26.16 12.90
C LEU A 176 3.07 -26.44 13.22
N ARG A 177 3.97 -25.56 12.76
CA ARG A 177 5.36 -25.49 13.21
C ARG A 177 5.62 -24.12 13.82
N MET A 178 6.36 -24.13 14.93
CA MET A 178 6.72 -22.90 15.65
C MET A 178 8.24 -22.77 15.71
N GLY A 179 8.74 -21.55 15.50
CA GLY A 179 10.15 -21.22 15.65
C GLY A 179 10.30 -19.89 16.39
N PHE A 180 11.52 -19.56 16.75
CA PHE A 180 11.80 -18.36 17.55
C PHE A 180 13.12 -17.70 17.13
N GLY A 181 13.09 -16.39 17.04
CA GLY A 181 14.28 -15.55 16.86
C GLY A 181 14.15 -14.30 17.71
N ALA A 182 15.27 -13.65 17.96
CA ALA A 182 15.33 -12.47 18.82
C ALA A 182 16.25 -11.42 18.22
N PHE A 183 15.93 -10.16 18.51
CA PHE A 183 16.77 -9.04 18.08
C PHE A 183 16.83 -7.97 19.16
N VAL A 184 17.83 -7.14 19.07
CA VAL A 184 17.93 -5.89 19.80
C VAL A 184 18.30 -4.81 18.78
N ASP A 185 19.61 -4.53 18.62
CA ASP A 185 20.06 -3.55 17.65
C ASP A 185 21.53 -3.79 17.31
N LYS A 186 22.06 -3.13 16.29
CA LYS A 186 23.44 -3.27 15.85
C LYS A 186 24.42 -3.04 17.02
N PRO A 187 25.30 -4.00 17.31
CA PRO A 187 26.24 -3.87 18.43
C PRO A 187 27.42 -2.96 18.09
N LEU A 188 27.12 -1.68 17.95
CA LEU A 188 28.01 -0.66 17.42
C LEU A 188 27.56 0.72 17.92
N SER A 189 28.51 1.63 18.23
CA SER A 189 28.17 3.01 18.56
C SER A 189 27.56 3.71 17.33
N PRO A 190 26.49 4.52 17.46
CA PRO A 190 25.90 5.03 18.71
C PRO A 190 24.77 4.17 19.30
N TYR A 191 24.45 3.03 18.72
CA TYR A 191 23.34 2.18 19.17
C TYR A 191 23.71 1.39 20.45
N MET A 192 24.99 1.24 20.74
CA MET A 192 25.52 0.43 21.86
C MET A 192 26.31 1.28 22.85
N TYR A 193 26.27 0.90 24.13
CA TYR A 193 27.14 1.46 25.16
C TYR A 193 28.55 0.90 24.91
N ILE A 194 29.51 1.80 24.74
CA ILE A 194 30.91 1.42 24.49
C ILE A 194 31.83 1.69 25.70
N SER A 195 31.31 2.37 26.71
CA SER A 195 32.02 2.73 27.94
C SER A 195 31.00 2.91 29.05
N PRO A 196 31.35 2.50 30.29
CA PRO A 196 32.53 1.73 30.72
C PRO A 196 32.47 0.28 30.25
N GLU A 197 33.58 -0.44 30.33
CA GLU A 197 33.68 -1.86 29.93
C GLU A 197 32.61 -2.75 30.57
N ALA A 198 32.23 -2.43 31.81
CA ALA A 198 31.16 -3.13 32.52
C ALA A 198 29.81 -3.01 31.76
N ALA A 199 29.55 -1.84 31.19
CA ALA A 199 28.30 -1.60 30.40
C ALA A 199 28.33 -2.30 29.05
N VAL A 200 29.49 -2.57 28.47
CA VAL A 200 29.62 -3.37 27.25
C VAL A 200 29.25 -4.83 27.50
N LYS A 201 29.75 -5.37 28.64
CA LYS A 201 29.50 -6.77 29.05
C LYS A 201 28.09 -6.97 29.62
N ASN A 202 27.59 -5.96 30.33
CA ASN A 202 26.24 -5.95 30.91
C ASN A 202 25.62 -4.56 30.73
N PRO A 203 24.92 -4.33 29.62
CA PRO A 203 24.30 -3.01 29.37
C PRO A 203 23.30 -2.55 30.44
N CYS A 204 22.87 -3.45 31.31
CA CYS A 204 21.96 -3.15 32.44
C CYS A 204 22.72 -2.83 33.74
N HIS A 205 24.03 -2.72 33.69
CA HIS A 205 24.88 -2.42 34.86
C HIS A 205 24.41 -1.16 35.60
N SER A 206 24.06 -0.12 34.87
CA SER A 206 23.64 1.17 35.46
C SER A 206 22.32 1.10 36.25
N ILE A 207 21.52 0.06 36.00
CA ILE A 207 20.23 -0.15 36.71
C ILE A 207 20.33 -1.35 37.68
N ASN A 208 21.56 -1.75 38.02
CA ASN A 208 21.89 -2.81 38.98
C ASN A 208 21.22 -4.15 38.70
N THR A 209 21.13 -4.50 37.37
CA THR A 209 20.54 -5.75 36.91
C THR A 209 21.47 -6.40 35.88
N THR A 210 21.31 -7.69 35.64
CA THR A 210 22.13 -8.45 34.67
C THR A 210 21.31 -8.67 33.40
N CYS A 211 21.89 -8.30 32.27
CA CYS A 211 21.32 -8.61 30.97
C CYS A 211 22.44 -9.03 29.99
N LEU A 212 22.05 -9.59 28.83
CA LEU A 212 23.00 -10.04 27.83
C LEU A 212 23.72 -8.85 27.18
N PRO A 213 24.98 -9.03 26.74
CA PRO A 213 25.58 -8.06 25.82
C PRO A 213 24.71 -7.83 24.61
N GLN A 214 24.76 -6.61 24.08
CA GLN A 214 23.93 -6.26 22.93
C GLN A 214 24.25 -7.10 21.69
N PHE A 215 23.24 -7.49 20.95
CA PHE A 215 23.35 -8.28 19.73
C PHE A 215 22.36 -7.74 18.68
N GLY A 216 22.63 -7.97 17.41
CA GLY A 216 21.72 -7.57 16.31
C GLY A 216 20.53 -8.49 16.22
N TYR A 217 20.71 -9.61 15.53
CA TYR A 217 19.68 -10.65 15.40
C TYR A 217 20.30 -12.01 15.65
N LYS A 218 19.56 -12.86 16.36
CA LYS A 218 19.91 -14.27 16.54
C LYS A 218 18.71 -15.16 16.23
N HIS A 219 18.97 -16.21 15.46
CA HIS A 219 18.02 -17.27 15.23
C HIS A 219 18.17 -18.29 16.39
N VAL A 220 17.10 -18.54 17.12
CA VAL A 220 17.14 -19.34 18.35
C VAL A 220 16.59 -20.76 18.11
N LEU A 221 15.44 -20.87 17.45
CA LEU A 221 14.76 -22.16 17.26
C LEU A 221 14.25 -22.30 15.84
N THR A 222 14.74 -23.30 15.13
CA THR A 222 14.24 -23.69 13.80
C THR A 222 12.80 -24.19 13.94
N LEU A 223 11.95 -23.88 12.95
CA LEU A 223 10.53 -24.28 12.91
C LEU A 223 10.37 -25.77 13.20
N THR A 224 9.62 -26.09 14.25
CA THR A 224 9.40 -27.46 14.74
C THR A 224 7.96 -27.68 15.17
N GLU A 225 7.52 -28.93 15.08
CA GLU A 225 6.19 -29.36 15.55
C GLU A 225 6.18 -29.54 17.09
N GLU A 226 7.37 -29.62 17.69
CA GLU A 226 7.53 -29.83 19.14
C GLU A 226 7.38 -28.53 19.92
N VAL A 227 6.15 -28.23 20.35
CA VAL A 227 5.83 -27.00 21.09
C VAL A 227 6.64 -26.89 22.41
N SER A 228 6.97 -28.01 23.04
CA SER A 228 7.79 -28.02 24.24
C SER A 228 9.17 -27.38 24.02
N ARG A 229 9.77 -27.62 22.85
CA ARG A 229 11.06 -27.01 22.48
C ARG A 229 10.96 -25.50 22.39
N PHE A 230 9.86 -24.99 21.82
CA PHE A 230 9.61 -23.53 21.77
C PHE A 230 9.62 -22.97 23.19
N THR A 231 8.85 -23.57 24.10
CA THR A 231 8.77 -23.11 25.50
C THR A 231 10.13 -23.18 26.19
N GLU A 232 10.89 -24.25 25.98
CA GLU A 232 12.22 -24.43 26.58
C GLU A 232 13.22 -23.39 26.08
N GLU A 233 13.25 -23.16 24.77
CA GLU A 233 14.18 -22.19 24.18
C GLU A 233 13.83 -20.74 24.59
N VAL A 234 12.56 -20.40 24.67
CA VAL A 234 12.11 -19.09 25.14
C VAL A 234 12.50 -18.88 26.62
N LYS A 235 12.38 -19.94 27.44
CA LYS A 235 12.78 -19.88 28.86
C LYS A 235 14.24 -19.54 29.06
N LYS A 236 15.13 -19.97 28.15
CA LYS A 236 16.55 -19.69 28.19
C LYS A 236 16.92 -18.26 27.84
N GLN A 237 16.00 -17.53 27.17
CA GLN A 237 16.31 -16.19 26.69
C GLN A 237 16.33 -15.17 27.81
N MET A 238 17.18 -14.16 27.65
CA MET A 238 17.31 -13.02 28.54
C MET A 238 17.34 -11.74 27.68
N VAL A 239 16.84 -10.66 28.25
CA VAL A 239 16.87 -9.35 27.60
C VAL A 239 18.28 -8.80 27.51
N SER A 240 18.49 -7.86 26.65
CA SER A 240 19.66 -7.01 26.53
C SER A 240 19.23 -5.55 26.67
N ARG A 241 20.09 -4.62 26.30
CA ARG A 241 19.76 -3.20 26.33
C ARG A 241 20.64 -2.45 25.35
N ASN A 242 20.01 -1.69 24.45
CA ASN A 242 20.72 -0.78 23.57
C ASN A 242 20.73 0.63 24.15
N ARG A 243 21.37 1.56 23.47
CA ARG A 243 21.59 2.90 23.97
C ARG A 243 20.54 3.90 23.52
N ASP A 244 20.00 3.74 22.33
CA ASP A 244 19.00 4.66 21.74
C ASP A 244 17.60 4.05 21.78
N ALA A 245 16.63 4.77 21.28
CA ALA A 245 15.23 4.37 21.39
C ALA A 245 14.74 3.45 20.27
N PRO A 246 15.13 3.67 18.99
CA PRO A 246 14.72 2.72 17.95
C PRO A 246 15.52 1.41 18.08
N GLU A 247 14.93 0.32 17.59
CA GLU A 247 15.51 -1.02 17.61
C GLU A 247 15.89 -1.50 16.21
N GLY A 248 16.67 -2.57 16.11
CA GLY A 248 17.17 -3.11 14.85
C GLY A 248 16.29 -4.22 14.25
N GLY A 249 14.99 -4.13 14.44
CA GLY A 249 14.07 -5.19 14.05
C GLY A 249 14.01 -5.47 12.56
N PHE A 250 14.22 -4.47 11.70
CA PHE A 250 14.16 -4.65 10.26
C PHE A 250 15.30 -5.54 9.74
N ASP A 251 16.50 -5.47 10.32
CA ASP A 251 17.58 -6.43 10.03
C ASP A 251 17.10 -7.86 10.30
N ALA A 252 16.45 -8.05 11.45
CA ALA A 252 15.95 -9.36 11.89
C ALA A 252 14.86 -9.89 10.93
N ILE A 253 13.97 -9.03 10.47
CA ILE A 253 12.90 -9.40 9.53
C ILE A 253 13.53 -9.96 8.23
N ILE A 254 14.52 -9.26 7.67
CA ILE A 254 15.17 -9.71 6.43
C ILE A 254 15.83 -11.08 6.66
N GLN A 255 16.63 -11.23 7.72
CA GLN A 255 17.35 -12.48 7.98
C GLN A 255 16.37 -13.65 8.25
N ALA A 256 15.31 -13.41 8.99
CA ALA A 256 14.25 -14.41 9.22
C ALA A 256 13.57 -14.84 7.92
N ALA A 257 13.44 -13.92 6.97
CA ALA A 257 12.80 -14.21 5.68
C ALA A 257 13.71 -14.99 4.72
N VAL A 258 14.98 -14.56 4.61
CA VAL A 258 15.86 -15.06 3.55
C VAL A 258 16.69 -16.28 3.95
N CYS A 259 16.88 -16.53 5.26
CA CYS A 259 17.64 -17.69 5.74
C CYS A 259 16.74 -18.93 5.81
N LYS A 260 16.23 -19.35 4.67
CA LYS A 260 15.17 -20.38 4.55
C LYS A 260 15.54 -21.70 5.24
N GLU A 261 16.76 -22.16 5.04
CA GLU A 261 17.22 -23.47 5.56
C GLU A 261 17.36 -23.45 7.08
N GLN A 262 17.95 -22.38 7.62
CA GLN A 262 18.16 -22.24 9.06
C GLN A 262 16.83 -22.05 9.79
N ILE A 263 15.95 -21.21 9.26
CA ILE A 263 14.62 -20.97 9.84
C ILE A 263 13.72 -22.20 9.67
N GLY A 264 13.82 -22.88 8.52
CA GLY A 264 13.06 -24.10 8.24
C GLY A 264 11.70 -23.87 7.61
N TRP A 265 11.53 -22.76 6.85
CA TRP A 265 10.28 -22.46 6.15
C TRP A 265 9.92 -23.58 5.17
N ARG A 266 8.73 -24.19 5.33
CA ARG A 266 8.25 -25.25 4.43
C ARG A 266 7.65 -24.63 3.15
N PRO A 267 8.02 -25.13 1.97
CA PRO A 267 7.47 -24.58 0.73
C PRO A 267 5.94 -24.68 0.61
N GLY A 268 5.32 -25.65 1.27
CA GLY A 268 3.88 -25.89 1.21
C GLY A 268 3.09 -25.43 2.43
N ALA A 269 3.56 -24.40 3.13
CA ALA A 269 2.89 -23.87 4.33
C ALA A 269 2.63 -22.38 4.19
N SER A 270 1.68 -21.88 4.96
CA SER A 270 1.46 -20.45 5.17
C SER A 270 2.56 -19.96 6.11
N HIS A 271 3.32 -18.97 5.68
CA HIS A 271 4.43 -18.43 6.48
C HIS A 271 3.97 -17.19 7.25
N LEU A 272 3.94 -17.30 8.58
CA LEU A 272 3.61 -16.19 9.47
C LEU A 272 4.86 -15.75 10.23
N LEU A 273 5.27 -14.51 10.03
CA LEU A 273 6.36 -13.88 10.77
C LEU A 273 5.75 -12.91 11.77
N ILE A 274 5.80 -13.27 13.07
CA ILE A 274 5.25 -12.45 14.15
C ILE A 274 6.40 -11.58 14.66
N PHE A 275 6.24 -10.27 14.52
CA PHE A 275 7.23 -9.29 14.97
C PHE A 275 6.65 -8.57 16.19
N THR A 276 7.30 -8.73 17.35
CA THR A 276 6.86 -8.05 18.58
C THR A 276 7.89 -7.05 19.06
N SER A 277 7.42 -5.83 19.35
CA SER A 277 8.25 -4.74 19.88
C SER A 277 7.38 -3.65 20.51
N ASP A 278 7.95 -2.92 21.43
CA ASP A 278 7.35 -1.71 22.02
C ASP A 278 8.00 -0.42 21.49
N ALA A 279 8.91 -0.53 20.53
CA ALA A 279 9.77 0.57 20.09
C ALA A 279 9.64 0.84 18.58
N LYS A 280 10.10 2.02 18.18
CA LYS A 280 10.31 2.36 16.78
C LYS A 280 11.43 1.50 16.21
N THR A 281 11.55 1.45 14.90
CA THR A 281 12.59 0.67 14.23
C THR A 281 13.52 1.56 13.40
N HIS A 282 14.79 1.18 13.38
CA HIS A 282 15.75 1.72 12.43
C HIS A 282 15.45 1.20 11.02
N MET A 283 15.81 1.99 10.02
CA MET A 283 15.63 1.64 8.60
C MET A 283 16.82 2.15 7.79
N ALA A 284 16.81 1.85 6.50
CA ALA A 284 17.89 2.24 5.57
C ALA A 284 18.30 3.70 5.75
N LEU A 285 19.59 3.94 5.71
CA LEU A 285 20.32 5.21 5.92
C LEU A 285 20.58 5.53 7.39
N ASP A 286 19.92 4.87 8.35
CA ASP A 286 20.21 5.07 9.78
C ASP A 286 21.60 4.57 10.14
N GLY A 287 22.08 3.53 9.46
CA GLY A 287 23.42 2.98 9.67
C GLY A 287 24.55 3.98 9.47
N ARG A 288 24.28 5.07 8.75
CA ARG A 288 25.25 6.16 8.55
C ARG A 288 25.70 6.80 9.88
N LEU A 289 24.85 6.78 10.88
CA LEU A 289 25.19 7.29 12.22
C LEU A 289 26.37 6.52 12.83
N ALA A 290 26.51 5.25 12.43
CA ALA A 290 27.61 4.37 12.88
C ALA A 290 28.71 4.24 11.80
N GLY A 291 28.66 5.04 10.73
CA GLY A 291 29.62 4.98 9.64
C GLY A 291 29.37 3.85 8.64
N ILE A 292 28.23 3.18 8.73
CA ILE A 292 27.89 2.08 7.81
C ILE A 292 27.30 2.69 6.53
N VAL A 293 27.94 2.38 5.39
CA VAL A 293 27.52 2.90 4.08
C VAL A 293 27.14 1.78 3.12
N GLN A 294 27.45 0.53 3.43
CA GLN A 294 27.10 -0.61 2.58
C GLN A 294 25.61 -0.91 2.73
N PRO A 295 24.83 -0.84 1.62
CA PRO A 295 23.40 -1.17 1.71
C PRO A 295 23.16 -2.63 2.08
N ASN A 296 21.99 -2.90 2.67
CA ASN A 296 21.56 -4.27 2.94
C ASN A 296 21.34 -4.98 1.59
N ASP A 297 21.91 -6.16 1.43
CA ASP A 297 21.86 -6.91 0.16
C ASP A 297 20.70 -7.91 0.08
N GLY A 298 19.92 -8.03 1.14
CA GLY A 298 18.78 -8.93 1.18
C GLY A 298 19.15 -10.42 1.15
N LYS A 299 20.39 -10.77 1.55
CA LYS A 299 20.86 -12.17 1.56
C LYS A 299 21.02 -12.68 2.98
N CYS A 300 21.04 -14.01 3.11
CA CYS A 300 21.25 -14.65 4.40
C CYS A 300 22.70 -14.54 4.84
N HIS A 301 22.92 -14.04 6.06
CA HIS A 301 24.24 -13.87 6.67
C HIS A 301 24.27 -14.38 8.11
N LEU A 302 23.61 -15.52 8.38
CA LEU A 302 23.73 -16.18 9.69
C LEU A 302 25.05 -16.97 9.74
N ASN A 303 25.82 -16.77 10.82
CA ASN A 303 27.04 -17.50 11.04
C ASN A 303 26.75 -18.87 11.70
N SER A 304 27.80 -19.61 12.06
CA SER A 304 27.70 -20.92 12.73
C SER A 304 26.94 -20.90 14.05
N ASP A 305 26.89 -19.75 14.71
CA ASP A 305 26.20 -19.54 15.98
C ASP A 305 24.79 -19.00 15.81
N ASN A 306 24.28 -18.97 14.56
CA ASN A 306 22.97 -18.45 14.18
C ASN A 306 22.79 -16.96 14.52
N MET A 307 23.91 -16.21 14.49
CA MET A 307 23.92 -14.76 14.69
C MET A 307 24.08 -14.04 13.34
N TYR A 308 23.44 -12.91 13.20
CA TYR A 308 23.56 -12.06 12.00
C TYR A 308 24.97 -11.44 11.97
N SER A 309 25.82 -11.96 11.09
CA SER A 309 27.26 -11.63 11.05
C SER A 309 27.54 -10.26 10.41
N MET A 310 26.64 -9.74 9.58
CA MET A 310 26.82 -8.46 8.87
C MET A 310 26.17 -7.27 9.61
N SER A 311 25.76 -7.47 10.86
CA SER A 311 25.07 -6.46 11.66
C SER A 311 25.84 -5.15 11.77
N THR A 312 27.17 -5.22 11.85
CA THR A 312 28.04 -4.04 12.02
C THR A 312 28.61 -3.49 10.71
N THR A 313 28.32 -4.12 9.58
CA THR A 313 28.92 -3.75 8.28
C THR A 313 27.89 -3.37 7.21
N MET A 314 26.66 -3.88 7.32
CA MET A 314 25.56 -3.56 6.40
C MET A 314 24.53 -2.65 7.07
N ASP A 315 23.98 -1.71 6.31
CA ASP A 315 22.91 -0.81 6.76
C ASP A 315 21.61 -1.60 7.02
N TYR A 316 20.71 -1.00 7.72
CA TYR A 316 19.36 -1.51 7.90
C TYR A 316 18.67 -1.59 6.53
N PRO A 317 17.71 -2.51 6.34
CA PRO A 317 17.02 -2.61 5.05
C PRO A 317 16.00 -1.48 4.87
N SER A 318 15.73 -1.17 3.61
CA SER A 318 14.63 -0.28 3.24
C SER A 318 13.29 -1.02 3.30
N LEU A 319 12.19 -0.27 3.35
CA LEU A 319 10.84 -0.84 3.25
C LEU A 319 10.64 -1.56 1.90
N ALA A 320 11.23 -1.03 0.83
CA ALA A 320 11.17 -1.65 -0.49
C ALA A 320 11.83 -3.03 -0.49
N LEU A 321 13.00 -3.16 0.14
CA LEU A 321 13.70 -4.45 0.26
C LEU A 321 12.90 -5.44 1.11
N ILE A 322 12.31 -4.97 2.21
CA ILE A 322 11.43 -5.81 3.05
C ILE A 322 10.25 -6.31 2.21
N THR A 323 9.58 -5.42 1.47
CA THR A 323 8.45 -5.77 0.60
C THR A 323 8.85 -6.84 -0.40
N GLU A 324 9.98 -6.65 -1.07
CA GLU A 324 10.52 -7.61 -2.04
C GLU A 324 10.74 -8.98 -1.39
N LYS A 325 11.43 -9.02 -0.24
CA LYS A 325 11.78 -10.30 0.40
C LYS A 325 10.58 -11.00 1.04
N MET A 326 9.59 -10.25 1.55
CA MET A 326 8.33 -10.84 2.02
C MET A 326 7.59 -11.51 0.86
N SER A 327 7.50 -10.82 -0.29
CA SER A 327 6.85 -11.35 -1.49
C SER A 327 7.58 -12.59 -2.06
N GLU A 328 8.91 -12.50 -2.23
CA GLU A 328 9.73 -13.61 -2.75
C GLU A 328 9.61 -14.89 -1.91
N ASN A 329 9.44 -14.74 -0.60
CA ASN A 329 9.42 -15.85 0.34
C ASN A 329 8.02 -16.20 0.84
N ASN A 330 6.99 -15.54 0.29
CA ASN A 330 5.58 -15.77 0.62
C ASN A 330 5.30 -15.62 2.11
N ILE A 331 5.89 -14.59 2.73
CA ILE A 331 5.76 -14.37 4.18
C ILE A 331 4.71 -13.30 4.45
N ASN A 332 3.77 -13.63 5.32
CA ASN A 332 2.79 -12.70 5.89
C ASN A 332 3.36 -12.18 7.21
N LEU A 333 3.65 -10.88 7.24
CA LEU A 333 4.25 -10.21 8.39
C LEU A 333 3.14 -9.69 9.31
N ILE A 334 3.24 -9.98 10.60
CA ILE A 334 2.31 -9.50 11.61
C ILE A 334 3.09 -8.63 12.60
N PHE A 335 2.83 -7.32 12.57
CA PHE A 335 3.38 -6.39 13.56
C PHE A 335 2.49 -6.42 14.80
N ALA A 336 2.97 -7.02 15.88
CA ALA A 336 2.35 -7.03 17.19
C ALA A 336 3.10 -6.03 18.07
N VAL A 337 2.63 -4.79 18.12
CA VAL A 337 3.37 -3.68 18.73
C VAL A 337 2.51 -2.92 19.73
N THR A 338 3.16 -2.31 20.72
CA THR A 338 2.43 -1.58 21.78
C THR A 338 1.82 -0.27 21.25
N ASN A 339 0.80 0.20 21.94
CA ASN A 339 -0.05 1.31 21.51
C ASN A 339 0.71 2.56 21.02
N PRO A 340 1.80 3.04 21.69
CA PRO A 340 2.47 4.26 21.24
C PRO A 340 3.05 4.18 19.83
N VAL A 341 3.41 2.99 19.33
CA VAL A 341 4.05 2.82 18.03
C VAL A 341 3.11 2.22 16.96
N VAL A 342 1.88 1.85 17.32
CA VAL A 342 0.89 1.31 16.38
C VAL A 342 0.70 2.21 15.15
N PRO A 343 0.52 3.54 15.27
CA PRO A 343 0.31 4.37 14.06
C PRO A 343 1.48 4.31 13.09
N LEU A 344 2.72 4.22 13.59
CA LEU A 344 3.91 4.12 12.76
C LEU A 344 3.92 2.78 11.99
N TYR A 345 3.70 1.67 12.70
CA TYR A 345 3.69 0.34 12.08
C TYR A 345 2.48 0.15 11.17
N GLN A 346 1.38 0.85 11.43
CA GLN A 346 0.23 0.88 10.53
C GLN A 346 0.64 1.47 9.17
N ASN A 347 1.37 2.58 9.17
CA ASN A 347 1.89 3.19 7.95
C ASN A 347 2.83 2.21 7.20
N TYR A 348 3.67 1.49 7.93
CA TYR A 348 4.54 0.48 7.32
C TYR A 348 3.72 -0.66 6.68
N SER A 349 2.66 -1.11 7.36
CA SER A 349 1.83 -2.20 6.85
C SER A 349 1.09 -1.84 5.56
N GLU A 350 0.79 -0.57 5.36
CA GLU A 350 0.16 -0.08 4.13
C GLU A 350 1.13 -0.15 2.94
N LEU A 351 2.44 -0.08 3.22
CA LEU A 351 3.48 -0.12 2.20
C LEU A 351 3.98 -1.54 1.91
N ILE A 352 3.70 -2.51 2.80
CA ILE A 352 4.15 -3.89 2.66
C ILE A 352 2.92 -4.79 2.48
N PRO A 353 2.61 -5.23 1.25
CA PRO A 353 1.43 -6.09 1.03
C PRO A 353 1.47 -7.37 1.87
N GLY A 354 0.32 -7.80 2.35
CA GLY A 354 0.19 -9.01 3.16
C GLY A 354 0.57 -8.83 4.63
N THR A 355 0.73 -7.58 5.07
CA THR A 355 1.13 -7.24 6.45
C THR A 355 -0.09 -6.76 7.24
N THR A 356 -0.17 -7.16 8.50
CA THR A 356 -1.20 -6.70 9.42
C THR A 356 -0.56 -6.13 10.69
N VAL A 357 -1.28 -5.24 11.37
CA VAL A 357 -0.84 -4.66 12.65
C VAL A 357 -1.88 -4.98 13.70
N GLY A 358 -1.41 -5.36 14.87
CA GLY A 358 -2.24 -5.53 16.06
C GLY A 358 -1.62 -4.83 17.26
N THR A 359 -2.47 -4.29 18.12
CA THR A 359 -2.03 -3.62 19.35
C THR A 359 -1.70 -4.65 20.41
N LEU A 360 -0.42 -4.70 20.79
CA LEU A 360 0.09 -5.57 21.85
C LEU A 360 -0.14 -4.88 23.20
N SER A 361 -0.66 -5.63 24.16
CA SER A 361 -0.74 -5.11 25.55
C SER A 361 0.69 -4.97 26.14
N ASN A 362 0.83 -4.12 27.12
CA ASN A 362 2.14 -3.76 27.68
C ASN A 362 2.90 -4.96 28.32
N ASP A 363 2.23 -6.08 28.51
CA ASP A 363 2.85 -7.31 29.04
C ASP A 363 2.75 -8.48 28.05
N SER A 364 2.41 -8.19 26.78
CA SER A 364 2.14 -9.20 25.73
C SER A 364 1.05 -10.21 26.09
N GLY A 365 0.23 -9.94 27.09
CA GLY A 365 -0.82 -10.88 27.56
C GLY A 365 -1.87 -11.20 26.53
N ASN A 366 -2.08 -10.32 25.54
CA ASN A 366 -3.08 -10.50 24.48
C ASN A 366 -2.49 -11.06 23.17
N VAL A 367 -1.21 -11.47 23.14
CA VAL A 367 -0.52 -11.82 21.89
C VAL A 367 -1.18 -12.99 21.15
N ILE A 368 -1.73 -13.97 21.88
CA ILE A 368 -2.44 -15.11 21.27
C ILE A 368 -3.64 -14.62 20.47
N GLN A 369 -4.49 -13.78 21.10
CA GLN A 369 -5.68 -13.22 20.45
C GLN A 369 -5.32 -12.36 19.25
N LEU A 370 -4.23 -11.58 19.39
CA LEU A 370 -3.72 -10.73 18.32
C LEU A 370 -3.30 -11.57 17.11
N ILE A 371 -2.53 -12.64 17.34
CA ILE A 371 -2.07 -13.54 16.26
C ILE A 371 -3.27 -14.19 15.56
N LEU A 372 -4.24 -14.67 16.32
CA LEU A 372 -5.44 -15.30 15.76
C LEU A 372 -6.26 -14.30 14.92
N LYS A 373 -6.45 -13.08 15.42
CA LYS A 373 -7.14 -12.02 14.68
C LYS A 373 -6.37 -11.64 13.40
N ALA A 374 -5.04 -11.50 13.50
CA ALA A 374 -4.20 -11.15 12.36
C ALA A 374 -4.25 -12.27 11.31
N TYR A 375 -4.14 -13.52 11.70
CA TYR A 375 -4.24 -14.67 10.80
C TYR A 375 -5.62 -14.72 10.12
N ALA A 376 -6.68 -14.52 10.89
CA ALA A 376 -8.05 -14.46 10.35
C ALA A 376 -8.19 -13.32 9.34
N LYS A 377 -7.61 -12.15 9.64
CA LYS A 377 -7.62 -10.98 8.74
C LYS A 377 -6.83 -11.28 7.46
N ILE A 378 -5.67 -11.90 7.58
CA ILE A 378 -4.84 -12.34 6.42
C ILE A 378 -5.67 -13.29 5.56
N ARG A 379 -6.33 -14.28 6.18
CA ARG A 379 -7.14 -15.26 5.48
C ARG A 379 -8.49 -14.71 5.01
N SER A 380 -8.89 -13.52 5.47
CA SER A 380 -10.13 -12.87 5.03
C SER A 380 -9.94 -12.03 3.76
N LYS A 381 -8.72 -11.91 3.25
CA LYS A 381 -8.41 -11.10 2.07
C LYS A 381 -7.60 -11.91 1.05
N VAL A 382 -7.94 -11.74 -0.23
CA VAL A 382 -7.11 -12.19 -1.35
C VAL A 382 -6.79 -10.96 -2.17
N GLU A 383 -5.51 -10.68 -2.37
CA GLU A 383 -5.04 -9.57 -3.21
C GLU A 383 -4.03 -10.13 -4.19
N LEU A 384 -4.14 -9.74 -5.47
CA LEU A 384 -3.21 -10.19 -6.51
C LEU A 384 -2.02 -9.24 -6.62
N GLU A 385 -0.82 -9.80 -6.63
CA GLU A 385 0.41 -9.07 -6.95
C GLU A 385 0.94 -9.53 -8.30
N LEU A 386 1.70 -8.66 -8.93
CA LEU A 386 2.20 -8.83 -10.30
C LEU A 386 3.72 -8.77 -10.27
N LEU A 387 4.37 -9.79 -10.85
CA LEU A 387 5.83 -9.88 -10.84
C LEU A 387 6.34 -10.01 -12.28
N GLY A 388 7.22 -9.10 -12.66
CA GLY A 388 7.90 -9.15 -13.96
C GLY A 388 7.03 -8.81 -15.16
N VAL A 389 5.99 -7.98 -14.99
CA VAL A 389 5.11 -7.59 -16.11
C VAL A 389 5.91 -6.75 -17.11
N PRO A 390 5.87 -7.14 -18.42
CA PRO A 390 6.55 -6.35 -19.46
C PRO A 390 5.97 -4.95 -19.61
N GLU A 391 6.81 -3.96 -19.91
CA GLU A 391 6.39 -2.57 -20.13
C GLU A 391 5.40 -2.45 -21.29
N GLU A 392 5.54 -3.32 -22.27
CA GLU A 392 4.71 -3.34 -23.48
C GLU A 392 3.34 -4.01 -23.25
N LEU A 393 3.05 -4.42 -22.01
CA LEU A 393 1.81 -5.09 -21.66
C LEU A 393 1.04 -4.28 -20.62
N SER A 394 -0.20 -3.99 -20.92
CA SER A 394 -1.16 -3.37 -19.99
C SER A 394 -2.08 -4.43 -19.41
N LEU A 395 -2.24 -4.44 -18.09
CA LEU A 395 -3.15 -5.36 -17.40
C LEU A 395 -4.23 -4.56 -16.71
N SER A 396 -5.48 -4.95 -16.90
CA SER A 396 -6.61 -4.42 -16.12
C SER A 396 -7.33 -5.57 -15.43
N PHE A 397 -7.90 -5.29 -14.27
CA PHE A 397 -8.49 -6.29 -13.39
C PHE A 397 -9.92 -5.91 -13.04
N ASN A 398 -10.79 -6.91 -12.97
CA ASN A 398 -12.13 -6.79 -12.41
C ASN A 398 -12.30 -7.93 -11.42
N ALA A 399 -12.69 -7.64 -10.19
CA ALA A 399 -12.89 -8.66 -9.16
C ALA A 399 -14.35 -9.09 -9.10
N THR A 400 -14.59 -10.38 -8.91
CA THR A 400 -15.90 -10.93 -8.55
C THR A 400 -15.72 -11.62 -7.20
N CYS A 401 -16.22 -10.96 -6.17
CA CYS A 401 -16.11 -11.42 -4.79
C CYS A 401 -17.34 -12.26 -4.40
N LEU A 402 -17.61 -12.42 -3.11
CA LEU A 402 -18.65 -13.36 -2.63
C LEU A 402 -20.07 -12.99 -3.05
N ASN A 403 -20.35 -11.72 -3.19
CA ASN A 403 -21.67 -11.22 -3.59
C ASN A 403 -21.99 -11.46 -5.08
N GLY A 404 -21.01 -11.95 -5.84
CA GLY A 404 -21.16 -12.19 -7.29
C GLY A 404 -21.09 -10.92 -8.15
N GLU A 405 -20.96 -9.76 -7.54
CA GLU A 405 -20.88 -8.49 -8.26
C GLU A 405 -19.49 -8.29 -8.86
N LEU A 406 -19.44 -7.82 -10.11
CA LEU A 406 -18.19 -7.49 -10.79
C LEU A 406 -17.77 -6.08 -10.42
N ILE A 407 -16.63 -5.94 -9.78
CA ILE A 407 -16.08 -4.64 -9.33
C ILE A 407 -14.92 -4.29 -10.27
N PRO A 408 -15.11 -3.29 -11.16
CA PRO A 408 -14.05 -2.90 -12.10
C PRO A 408 -12.86 -2.25 -11.40
N GLY A 409 -11.66 -2.54 -11.91
CA GLY A 409 -10.41 -1.94 -11.43
C GLY A 409 -9.84 -2.57 -10.18
N LEU A 410 -10.57 -3.46 -9.53
CA LEU A 410 -10.16 -4.05 -8.26
C LEU A 410 -9.40 -5.37 -8.49
N LYS A 411 -8.27 -5.53 -7.80
CA LYS A 411 -7.47 -6.76 -7.82
C LYS A 411 -7.43 -7.46 -6.46
N SER A 412 -8.43 -7.17 -5.61
CA SER A 412 -8.53 -7.77 -4.28
C SER A 412 -9.98 -8.05 -3.91
N CYS A 413 -10.18 -9.03 -3.04
CA CYS A 413 -11.47 -9.33 -2.41
C CYS A 413 -11.24 -9.48 -0.91
N SER A 414 -12.16 -8.96 -0.10
CA SER A 414 -12.09 -9.00 1.37
C SER A 414 -13.37 -9.59 1.96
N GLY A 415 -13.40 -9.77 3.26
CA GLY A 415 -14.54 -10.38 3.96
C GLY A 415 -14.70 -11.87 3.70
N LEU A 416 -13.61 -12.53 3.29
CA LEU A 416 -13.63 -13.95 2.94
C LEU A 416 -13.50 -14.84 4.17
N LYS A 417 -14.05 -16.05 4.06
CA LYS A 417 -13.85 -17.12 5.02
C LYS A 417 -13.00 -18.21 4.38
N ILE A 418 -12.35 -19.02 5.20
CA ILE A 418 -11.61 -20.19 4.74
C ILE A 418 -12.58 -21.10 3.97
N GLY A 419 -12.18 -21.53 2.78
CA GLY A 419 -13.01 -22.32 1.86
C GLY A 419 -13.64 -21.49 0.74
N ASP A 420 -13.74 -20.18 0.89
CA ASP A 420 -14.33 -19.31 -0.13
C ASP A 420 -13.46 -19.25 -1.40
N THR A 421 -14.12 -19.08 -2.54
CA THR A 421 -13.47 -18.92 -3.84
C THR A 421 -13.85 -17.57 -4.44
N VAL A 422 -12.86 -16.83 -4.89
CA VAL A 422 -13.06 -15.55 -5.58
C VAL A 422 -12.46 -15.63 -6.99
N SER A 423 -12.94 -14.78 -7.89
CA SER A 423 -12.44 -14.75 -9.26
C SER A 423 -12.10 -13.35 -9.71
N PHE A 424 -11.08 -13.26 -10.55
CA PHE A 424 -10.59 -12.01 -11.13
C PHE A 424 -10.57 -12.16 -12.64
N SER A 425 -11.29 -11.28 -13.33
CA SER A 425 -11.21 -11.17 -14.78
C SER A 425 -10.06 -10.24 -15.13
N VAL A 426 -9.08 -10.77 -15.85
CA VAL A 426 -7.86 -10.03 -16.23
C VAL A 426 -7.88 -9.82 -17.74
N GLU A 427 -7.71 -8.57 -18.17
CA GLU A 427 -7.52 -8.24 -19.58
C GLU A 427 -6.07 -7.84 -19.79
N ALA A 428 -5.38 -8.58 -20.67
CA ALA A 428 -4.00 -8.30 -21.07
C ALA A 428 -4.02 -7.67 -22.46
N ARG A 429 -3.47 -6.46 -22.60
CA ARG A 429 -3.44 -5.69 -23.85
C ARG A 429 -1.98 -5.36 -24.22
N ALA A 430 -1.60 -5.67 -25.47
CA ALA A 430 -0.28 -5.33 -26.00
C ALA A 430 -0.24 -3.85 -26.41
N ARG A 431 0.80 -3.14 -25.99
CA ARG A 431 1.02 -1.71 -26.28
C ARG A 431 2.03 -1.48 -27.41
N GLY A 432 2.33 -2.50 -28.18
CA GLY A 432 3.31 -2.37 -29.24
C GLY A 432 4.12 -3.64 -29.41
N CYS A 433 5.29 -3.52 -30.03
CA CYS A 433 6.13 -4.66 -30.40
C CYS A 433 7.51 -4.54 -29.74
N PRO A 434 7.77 -5.33 -28.70
CA PRO A 434 9.11 -5.34 -28.09
C PRO A 434 10.15 -6.03 -28.97
N LYS A 435 11.42 -5.72 -28.72
CA LYS A 435 12.54 -6.41 -29.37
C LYS A 435 12.51 -7.91 -29.07
N GLN A 436 12.27 -8.25 -27.79
CA GLN A 436 12.12 -9.65 -27.33
C GLN A 436 10.66 -10.06 -27.44
N LYS A 437 10.34 -10.86 -28.44
CA LYS A 437 8.96 -11.23 -28.80
C LYS A 437 8.27 -12.11 -27.77
N LYS A 438 9.01 -12.78 -26.88
CA LYS A 438 8.46 -13.69 -25.88
C LYS A 438 8.94 -13.29 -24.50
N LYS A 439 8.00 -13.04 -23.59
CA LYS A 439 8.27 -12.64 -22.20
C LYS A 439 7.36 -13.42 -21.25
N THR A 440 7.78 -13.60 -20.01
CA THR A 440 6.99 -14.31 -18.99
C THR A 440 6.84 -13.40 -17.77
N PHE A 441 5.63 -13.38 -17.19
CA PHE A 441 5.34 -12.70 -15.94
C PHE A 441 4.45 -13.57 -15.06
N ILE A 442 4.29 -13.17 -13.80
CA ILE A 442 3.60 -13.98 -12.81
C ILE A 442 2.50 -13.14 -12.15
N ILE A 443 1.33 -13.74 -11.98
CA ILE A 443 0.25 -13.23 -11.13
C ILE A 443 0.13 -14.19 -9.96
N LYS A 444 0.19 -13.69 -8.72
CA LYS A 444 0.00 -14.54 -7.55
C LYS A 444 -0.74 -13.81 -6.44
N PRO A 445 -1.50 -14.53 -5.60
CA PRO A 445 -2.07 -13.90 -4.41
C PRO A 445 -0.96 -13.64 -3.38
N VAL A 446 -1.04 -12.49 -2.73
CA VAL A 446 -0.04 -12.09 -1.71
C VAL A 446 0.00 -13.12 -0.59
N GLY A 447 1.19 -13.60 -0.26
CA GLY A 447 1.42 -14.58 0.80
C GLY A 447 1.13 -16.03 0.43
N PHE A 448 0.74 -16.31 -0.83
CA PHE A 448 0.51 -17.68 -1.30
C PHE A 448 1.77 -18.24 -1.98
N LYS A 449 1.96 -19.55 -1.87
CA LYS A 449 2.99 -20.27 -2.63
C LYS A 449 2.62 -20.33 -4.11
N ASP A 450 1.36 -20.64 -4.39
CA ASP A 450 0.87 -20.89 -5.75
C ASP A 450 0.78 -19.60 -6.56
N SER A 451 1.07 -19.72 -7.85
CA SER A 451 1.05 -18.59 -8.78
C SER A 451 0.57 -19.03 -10.15
N LEU A 452 0.17 -18.06 -10.95
CA LEU A 452 -0.15 -18.23 -12.36
C LEU A 452 1.01 -17.66 -13.17
N SER A 453 1.70 -18.53 -13.91
CA SER A 453 2.75 -18.14 -14.84
C SER A 453 2.13 -17.85 -16.22
N ILE A 454 2.43 -16.69 -16.79
CA ILE A 454 1.86 -16.28 -18.08
C ILE A 454 3.00 -15.96 -19.04
N THR A 455 3.07 -16.72 -20.14
CA THR A 455 3.99 -16.44 -21.22
C THR A 455 3.25 -15.66 -22.30
N VAL A 456 3.76 -14.48 -22.62
CA VAL A 456 3.20 -13.62 -23.68
C VAL A 456 4.11 -13.68 -24.89
N THR A 457 3.53 -13.96 -26.07
CA THR A 457 4.20 -13.85 -27.36
C THR A 457 3.57 -12.69 -28.14
N PHE A 458 4.39 -11.72 -28.51
CA PHE A 458 3.97 -10.57 -29.31
C PHE A 458 4.08 -10.93 -30.79
N GLU A 459 2.95 -11.04 -31.50
CA GLU A 459 2.87 -11.42 -32.89
C GLU A 459 2.85 -10.17 -33.76
N CYS A 460 4.04 -9.71 -34.14
CA CYS A 460 4.27 -8.44 -34.81
C CYS A 460 4.72 -8.60 -36.28
N ASP A 461 5.11 -9.79 -36.67
CA ASP A 461 5.69 -10.05 -38.00
C ASP A 461 4.71 -10.85 -38.87
N CYS A 462 4.82 -10.68 -40.18
CA CYS A 462 4.00 -11.39 -41.13
C CYS A 462 4.64 -12.73 -41.48
N LYS A 463 3.86 -13.79 -41.54
CA LYS A 463 4.34 -15.14 -41.94
C LYS A 463 4.84 -15.15 -43.36
N CYS A 464 4.23 -14.33 -44.22
CA CYS A 464 4.62 -14.23 -45.64
C CYS A 464 6.07 -13.75 -45.81
N GLN A 465 6.63 -13.04 -44.81
CA GLN A 465 8.01 -12.56 -44.82
C GLN A 465 9.05 -13.72 -44.83
N SER A 466 8.66 -14.87 -44.27
CA SER A 466 9.55 -16.05 -44.29
C SER A 466 9.78 -16.61 -45.68
N ARG A 467 8.94 -16.21 -46.66
CA ARG A 467 9.05 -16.63 -48.06
C ARG A 467 9.62 -15.54 -48.97
N ALA A 468 10.24 -14.51 -48.39
CA ALA A 468 10.86 -13.42 -49.13
C ALA A 468 11.95 -13.94 -50.07
N GLN A 469 11.98 -13.40 -51.32
CA GLN A 469 12.94 -13.76 -52.36
C GLN A 469 13.86 -12.56 -52.64
N PRO A 470 15.04 -12.49 -51.99
CA PRO A 470 16.00 -11.42 -52.30
C PRO A 470 16.43 -11.45 -53.74
N ASN A 471 16.67 -10.26 -54.31
CA ASN A 471 17.08 -10.15 -55.73
C ASN A 471 16.15 -10.91 -56.67
N SER A 472 14.86 -10.80 -56.45
CA SER A 472 13.87 -11.58 -57.18
C SER A 472 13.80 -11.17 -58.68
N PRO A 473 13.71 -12.11 -59.59
CA PRO A 473 13.49 -11.79 -60.99
C PRO A 473 12.15 -11.06 -61.23
N LYS A 474 11.19 -11.25 -60.36
CA LYS A 474 9.87 -10.53 -60.37
C LYS A 474 9.99 -9.04 -60.16
N CYS A 475 11.13 -8.58 -59.58
CA CYS A 475 11.42 -7.18 -59.28
C CYS A 475 12.45 -6.66 -60.28
N SER A 476 12.10 -6.67 -61.57
CA SER A 476 12.91 -6.19 -62.72
C SER A 476 14.31 -6.80 -62.73
N ASN A 477 14.36 -8.13 -62.68
CA ASN A 477 15.60 -8.92 -62.77
C ASN A 477 16.57 -8.64 -61.62
N GLY A 478 16.05 -8.60 -60.41
CA GLY A 478 16.90 -8.53 -59.23
C GLY A 478 17.04 -7.15 -58.60
N ASN A 479 16.26 -6.18 -59.06
CA ASN A 479 16.30 -4.80 -58.52
C ASN A 479 15.54 -4.63 -57.23
N GLY A 480 15.11 -5.74 -56.60
CA GLY A 480 14.39 -5.68 -55.33
C GLY A 480 14.16 -7.04 -54.70
N THR A 481 13.56 -7.07 -53.52
CA THR A 481 13.14 -8.27 -52.80
C THR A 481 11.65 -8.46 -53.00
N PHE A 482 11.22 -9.61 -53.49
CA PHE A 482 9.79 -9.93 -53.56
C PHE A 482 9.36 -10.51 -52.23
N GLU A 483 8.47 -9.77 -51.53
CA GLU A 483 8.02 -10.12 -50.19
C GLU A 483 6.54 -9.78 -50.01
N CYS A 484 5.78 -10.72 -49.46
CA CYS A 484 4.36 -10.53 -49.15
C CYS A 484 3.52 -9.96 -50.31
N GLY A 485 3.79 -10.47 -51.55
CA GLY A 485 3.01 -10.15 -52.76
C GLY A 485 3.44 -8.88 -53.49
N MET A 486 4.54 -8.24 -53.06
CA MET A 486 5.03 -7.02 -53.69
C MET A 486 6.56 -6.95 -53.71
N CYS A 487 7.07 -6.05 -54.53
CA CYS A 487 8.50 -5.78 -54.59
C CYS A 487 8.89 -4.67 -53.62
N LEU A 488 9.88 -4.93 -52.82
CA LEU A 488 10.59 -3.93 -51.99
C LEU A 488 11.88 -3.60 -52.77
N CYS A 489 11.90 -2.43 -53.38
CA CYS A 489 12.96 -2.03 -54.25
C CYS A 489 14.29 -1.75 -53.52
N HIS A 490 15.40 -2.07 -54.16
CA HIS A 490 16.71 -1.68 -53.68
C HIS A 490 16.88 -0.17 -53.77
N PRO A 491 17.80 0.44 -52.99
CA PRO A 491 18.06 1.87 -53.07
C PRO A 491 18.35 2.31 -54.49
N GLY A 492 17.72 3.39 -54.92
CA GLY A 492 17.87 3.93 -56.28
C GLY A 492 16.96 3.30 -57.31
N ARG A 493 16.05 2.41 -56.90
CA ARG A 493 15.07 1.82 -57.81
C ARG A 493 13.64 2.15 -57.36
N LEU A 494 12.73 2.33 -58.28
CA LEU A 494 11.36 2.74 -58.04
C LEU A 494 10.37 1.95 -58.95
N GLY A 495 9.11 2.11 -58.63
CA GLY A 495 8.04 1.49 -59.36
C GLY A 495 7.51 0.22 -58.69
N PRO A 496 6.30 -0.24 -59.03
CA PRO A 496 5.70 -1.45 -58.43
C PRO A 496 6.53 -2.72 -58.61
N HIS A 497 7.34 -2.77 -59.65
CA HIS A 497 8.25 -3.87 -59.93
C HIS A 497 9.72 -3.48 -59.93
N CYS A 498 10.04 -2.30 -59.38
CA CYS A 498 11.42 -1.75 -59.35
C CYS A 498 12.00 -1.52 -60.77
N GLU A 499 11.14 -1.20 -61.72
CA GLU A 499 11.46 -1.07 -63.13
C GLU A 499 12.18 0.22 -63.48
N CYS A 500 12.09 1.27 -62.65
CA CYS A 500 12.68 2.56 -62.97
C CYS A 500 13.96 2.78 -62.15
N ALA A 501 14.97 3.42 -62.76
CA ALA A 501 16.13 3.96 -62.05
C ALA A 501 15.85 5.41 -61.61
N GLU A 502 16.42 5.81 -60.47
CA GLU A 502 16.27 7.15 -59.88
C GLU A 502 16.73 8.28 -60.81
N GLY A 503 17.58 7.98 -61.80
CA GLY A 503 18.07 8.93 -62.78
C GLY A 503 17.24 9.03 -64.05
N ASP A 504 16.20 8.22 -64.21
CA ASP A 504 15.33 8.22 -65.39
C ASP A 504 14.33 9.39 -65.29
N TYR A 505 14.51 10.40 -66.13
CA TYR A 505 13.70 11.63 -66.11
C TYR A 505 13.00 11.81 -67.45
N ASP A 506 11.65 11.85 -67.41
CA ASP A 506 10.80 12.25 -68.54
C ASP A 506 10.02 13.49 -68.13
N PRO A 507 10.23 14.66 -68.81
CA PRO A 507 9.52 15.90 -68.49
C PRO A 507 8.00 15.78 -68.58
N ARG A 508 7.47 14.85 -69.37
CA ARG A 508 6.02 14.66 -69.51
C ARG A 508 5.37 13.98 -68.30
N GLU A 509 6.14 13.38 -67.46
CA GLU A 509 5.63 12.73 -66.25
C GLU A 509 5.52 13.65 -65.04
N GLN A 510 6.07 14.87 -65.19
CA GLN A 510 6.13 15.85 -64.10
C GLN A 510 4.74 16.23 -63.57
N ASP A 511 3.77 16.23 -64.43
CA ASP A 511 2.37 16.58 -64.09
C ASP A 511 1.78 15.57 -63.09
N ARG A 512 2.25 14.33 -63.07
CA ARG A 512 1.83 13.31 -62.10
C ARG A 512 2.33 13.58 -60.68
N CYS A 513 3.41 14.36 -60.57
CA CYS A 513 4.04 14.69 -59.32
C CYS A 513 3.57 16.01 -58.74
N ASN A 514 2.64 16.70 -59.42
CA ASN A 514 2.05 17.93 -58.99
C ASN A 514 0.81 17.66 -58.12
N GLY A 515 0.59 18.45 -57.08
CA GLY A 515 -0.60 18.35 -56.25
C GLY A 515 -1.81 18.93 -57.00
N PRO A 516 -3.02 18.69 -56.51
CA PRO A 516 -4.24 19.24 -57.08
C PRO A 516 -4.17 20.76 -57.22
N GLU A 517 -4.79 21.28 -58.24
CA GLU A 517 -4.85 22.72 -58.51
C GLU A 517 -5.40 23.46 -57.24
N GLY A 518 -4.57 24.36 -56.75
CA GLY A 518 -4.87 25.12 -55.54
C GLY A 518 -3.96 24.84 -54.36
N SER A 519 -3.08 23.84 -54.43
CA SER A 519 -2.11 23.50 -53.36
C SER A 519 -0.73 24.09 -53.54
N GLY A 520 -0.59 25.18 -54.32
CA GLY A 520 0.68 25.90 -54.49
C GLY A 520 1.67 25.30 -55.49
N GLY A 521 1.30 24.25 -56.22
CA GLY A 521 1.92 23.78 -57.43
C GLY A 521 3.39 23.39 -57.38
N ARG A 522 3.94 23.00 -56.19
CA ARG A 522 5.32 22.54 -56.09
C ARG A 522 5.39 21.04 -56.40
N VAL A 523 6.27 20.67 -57.34
CA VAL A 523 6.56 19.28 -57.66
C VAL A 523 6.97 18.55 -56.38
N CYS A 524 6.33 17.43 -56.07
CA CYS A 524 6.57 16.60 -54.87
C CYS A 524 6.59 17.43 -53.60
N SER A 525 5.68 18.40 -53.48
CA SER A 525 5.55 19.32 -52.32
C SER A 525 6.86 20.08 -51.99
N GLY A 526 7.79 20.13 -52.95
CA GLY A 526 9.10 20.77 -52.74
C GLY A 526 10.06 19.95 -51.85
N ARG A 527 9.71 18.67 -51.55
CA ARG A 527 10.50 17.83 -50.66
C ARG A 527 10.95 16.51 -51.33
N GLY A 528 10.96 16.48 -52.64
CA GLY A 528 11.35 15.29 -53.37
C GLY A 528 11.53 15.60 -54.86
N ASP A 529 12.06 14.63 -55.62
CA ASP A 529 12.27 14.68 -57.05
C ASP A 529 11.23 13.79 -57.73
N CYS A 530 10.73 14.26 -58.87
CA CYS A 530 9.82 13.45 -59.70
C CYS A 530 10.61 12.50 -60.58
N VAL A 531 10.51 11.21 -60.32
CA VAL A 531 11.21 10.15 -61.07
C VAL A 531 10.17 9.11 -61.51
N CYS A 532 10.13 8.84 -62.83
CA CYS A 532 9.17 7.88 -63.41
C CYS A 532 7.72 8.22 -63.05
N GLY A 533 7.35 9.50 -62.97
CA GLY A 533 6.01 9.89 -62.59
C GLY A 533 5.64 9.62 -61.14
N GLN A 534 6.65 9.36 -60.32
CA GLN A 534 6.49 9.15 -58.88
C GLN A 534 7.45 10.07 -58.14
N CYS A 535 7.01 10.57 -57.00
CA CYS A 535 7.87 11.39 -56.17
C CYS A 535 8.82 10.51 -55.36
N VAL A 536 10.13 10.78 -55.48
CA VAL A 536 11.17 10.24 -54.59
C VAL A 536 11.43 11.28 -53.53
N CYS A 537 11.04 11.03 -52.33
CA CYS A 537 11.18 12.01 -51.25
C CYS A 537 12.64 12.12 -50.83
N HIS A 538 13.09 13.36 -50.60
CA HIS A 538 14.44 13.64 -50.12
C HIS A 538 14.61 13.10 -48.71
N SER A 539 15.78 12.56 -48.40
CA SER A 539 16.15 12.19 -47.01
C SER A 539 16.28 13.46 -46.17
N SER A 540 15.86 13.38 -44.97
CA SER A 540 15.97 14.47 -44.00
C SER A 540 16.77 14.01 -42.78
N ASP A 541 17.62 14.89 -42.28
CA ASP A 541 18.36 14.62 -41.05
C ASP A 541 17.44 14.59 -39.81
N PHE A 542 16.22 15.09 -39.97
CA PHE A 542 15.22 15.18 -38.89
C PHE A 542 14.30 13.95 -38.83
N GLY A 543 14.23 13.19 -39.89
CA GLY A 543 13.37 12.03 -39.97
C GLY A 543 12.96 11.66 -41.39
N LYS A 544 11.92 10.88 -41.53
CA LYS A 544 11.46 10.34 -42.80
C LYS A 544 10.40 11.23 -43.43
N VAL A 545 10.49 11.46 -44.74
CA VAL A 545 9.48 12.13 -45.54
C VAL A 545 8.84 11.08 -46.45
N TRP A 546 7.50 11.11 -46.59
CA TRP A 546 6.77 10.16 -47.41
C TRP A 546 5.46 10.76 -47.95
N GLY A 547 4.71 9.94 -48.62
CA GLY A 547 3.47 10.31 -49.26
C GLY A 547 3.63 10.26 -50.77
N LYS A 548 2.53 10.19 -51.45
CA LYS A 548 2.50 10.14 -52.94
C LYS A 548 3.16 11.37 -53.56
N LEU A 549 3.05 12.50 -52.87
CA LEU A 549 3.65 13.78 -53.30
C LEU A 549 4.63 14.32 -52.28
N CYS A 550 5.17 13.45 -51.40
CA CYS A 550 6.12 13.81 -50.31
C CYS A 550 5.53 14.85 -49.35
N GLU A 551 4.21 14.80 -49.16
CA GLU A 551 3.46 15.73 -48.37
C GLU A 551 3.52 15.45 -46.88
N CYS A 552 3.95 14.26 -46.46
CA CYS A 552 3.94 13.81 -45.09
C CYS A 552 5.36 13.65 -44.51
N ASP A 553 5.48 13.75 -43.18
CA ASP A 553 6.73 13.45 -42.46
C ASP A 553 6.43 12.96 -41.02
N ASP A 554 7.46 12.42 -40.37
CA ASP A 554 7.38 11.85 -39.02
C ASP A 554 8.04 12.73 -37.95
N PHE A 555 8.37 13.98 -38.26
CA PHE A 555 9.11 14.86 -37.37
C PHE A 555 8.46 16.23 -37.17
N ASN A 556 7.46 16.59 -37.99
CA ASN A 556 6.83 17.91 -38.00
C ASN A 556 5.45 17.88 -37.31
N CYS A 557 5.42 17.32 -36.10
CA CYS A 557 4.22 17.22 -35.27
C CYS A 557 4.37 18.02 -33.99
N PRO A 558 3.27 18.33 -33.28
CA PRO A 558 3.36 19.04 -32.01
C PRO A 558 4.27 18.31 -30.99
N ARG A 559 5.04 19.13 -30.25
CA ARG A 559 5.94 18.63 -29.20
C ARG A 559 5.48 19.10 -27.84
N TYR A 560 5.76 18.29 -26.82
CA TYR A 560 5.52 18.65 -25.43
C TYR A 560 6.79 18.38 -24.65
N LYS A 561 7.28 19.40 -23.95
CA LYS A 561 8.57 19.34 -23.22
C LYS A 561 9.73 18.86 -24.08
N GLY A 562 9.74 19.22 -25.38
CA GLY A 562 10.78 18.82 -26.31
C GLY A 562 10.60 17.46 -26.97
N GLU A 563 9.72 16.61 -26.44
CA GLU A 563 9.45 15.27 -26.99
C GLU A 563 8.37 15.34 -28.06
N LEU A 564 8.65 14.73 -29.23
CA LEU A 564 7.72 14.61 -30.34
C LEU A 564 6.52 13.76 -29.89
N CYS A 565 5.30 14.28 -30.06
CA CYS A 565 4.06 13.61 -29.63
C CYS A 565 4.17 13.14 -28.17
N SER A 566 4.89 13.88 -27.32
CA SER A 566 5.11 13.59 -25.89
C SER A 566 5.81 12.24 -25.62
N GLY A 567 6.41 11.61 -26.64
CA GLY A 567 6.96 10.28 -26.53
C GLY A 567 5.91 9.17 -26.43
N HIS A 568 4.63 9.51 -26.60
CA HIS A 568 3.51 8.58 -26.43
C HIS A 568 2.64 8.44 -27.69
N GLY A 569 3.26 8.66 -28.84
CA GLY A 569 2.60 8.53 -30.12
C GLY A 569 3.59 8.72 -31.26
N ASP A 570 3.13 8.40 -32.44
CA ASP A 570 3.92 8.51 -33.66
C ASP A 570 3.47 9.76 -34.43
N CYS A 571 4.43 10.50 -34.91
CA CYS A 571 4.14 11.62 -35.79
C CYS A 571 3.79 11.10 -37.19
N ASN A 572 2.64 11.45 -37.70
CA ASN A 572 2.18 11.03 -39.00
C ASN A 572 1.53 12.19 -39.72
N CYS A 573 2.27 12.76 -40.68
CA CYS A 573 1.75 13.77 -41.59
C CYS A 573 1.21 15.02 -40.85
N GLY A 574 1.96 15.50 -39.85
CA GLY A 574 1.61 16.69 -39.10
C GLY A 574 0.71 16.47 -37.89
N PHE A 575 0.27 15.25 -37.68
CA PHE A 575 -0.64 14.90 -36.59
C PHE A 575 -0.03 13.79 -35.74
N CYS A 576 -0.14 13.91 -34.43
CA CYS A 576 0.25 12.87 -33.52
C CYS A 576 -0.80 11.77 -33.47
N GLN A 577 -0.37 10.53 -33.75
CA GLN A 577 -1.18 9.34 -33.60
C GLN A 577 -0.82 8.72 -32.24
N CYS A 578 -1.68 8.97 -31.28
CA CYS A 578 -1.40 8.60 -29.90
C CYS A 578 -1.51 7.08 -29.70
N ALA A 579 -0.67 6.53 -28.84
CA ALA A 579 -0.77 5.15 -28.36
C ALA A 579 -2.16 4.98 -27.69
N PRO A 580 -2.67 3.73 -27.60
CA PRO A 580 -4.08 3.50 -27.18
C PRO A 580 -4.46 4.10 -25.84
N ASP A 581 -3.52 4.23 -24.92
CA ASP A 581 -3.76 4.76 -23.58
C ASP A 581 -3.53 6.27 -23.50
N TRP A 582 -3.34 6.95 -24.64
CA TRP A 582 -3.03 8.38 -24.68
C TRP A 582 -3.98 9.15 -25.59
N GLN A 583 -4.12 10.43 -25.37
CA GLN A 583 -5.00 11.30 -26.14
C GLN A 583 -4.48 12.75 -26.12
N GLY A 584 -5.16 13.59 -26.86
CA GLY A 584 -4.78 14.99 -27.02
C GLY A 584 -4.04 15.22 -28.33
N GLU A 585 -3.92 16.47 -28.71
CA GLU A 585 -3.29 16.89 -29.96
C GLU A 585 -1.82 16.51 -30.07
N ASN A 586 -1.15 16.43 -28.93
CA ASN A 586 0.28 16.07 -28.83
C ASN A 586 0.51 14.82 -27.95
N CYS A 587 -0.54 14.02 -27.69
CA CYS A 587 -0.50 12.75 -26.93
C CYS A 587 0.08 12.92 -25.51
N ASN A 588 -0.13 14.07 -24.90
CA ASN A 588 0.36 14.34 -23.55
C ASN A 588 -0.64 13.97 -22.45
N CYS A 589 -1.78 13.46 -22.81
CA CYS A 589 -2.87 13.17 -21.88
C CYS A 589 -3.12 11.66 -21.83
N SER A 590 -2.79 11.03 -20.69
CA SER A 590 -3.05 9.61 -20.48
C SER A 590 -4.56 9.36 -20.29
N ARG A 591 -5.06 8.27 -20.89
CA ARG A 591 -6.45 7.81 -20.72
C ARG A 591 -6.60 6.86 -19.54
N ARG A 592 -5.50 6.47 -18.93
CA ARG A 592 -5.50 5.50 -17.84
C ARG A 592 -6.06 6.14 -16.58
N THR A 593 -6.97 5.44 -15.92
CA THR A 593 -7.53 5.84 -14.62
C THR A 593 -6.97 4.99 -13.48
N ASP A 594 -6.35 3.85 -13.80
CA ASP A 594 -5.75 2.97 -12.81
C ASP A 594 -4.63 3.65 -12.02
N THR A 595 -3.92 4.58 -12.66
CA THR A 595 -2.88 5.39 -12.00
C THR A 595 -3.46 6.40 -11.01
N CYS A 596 -4.75 6.69 -11.12
CA CYS A 596 -5.47 7.60 -10.23
C CYS A 596 -6.20 6.89 -9.09
N MET A 597 -6.18 5.55 -9.08
CA MET A 597 -6.89 4.78 -8.05
C MET A 597 -6.07 4.75 -6.78
N SER A 598 -6.68 5.14 -5.68
CA SER A 598 -6.07 5.07 -4.35
C SER A 598 -6.06 3.63 -3.85
N ASN A 599 -5.31 3.37 -2.79
CA ASN A 599 -5.23 2.06 -2.14
C ASN A 599 -6.59 1.58 -1.60
N LEU A 600 -7.51 2.51 -1.41
CA LEU A 600 -8.88 2.22 -0.95
C LEU A 600 -9.86 2.00 -2.12
N GLY A 601 -9.38 1.99 -3.35
CA GLY A 601 -10.21 1.80 -4.53
C GLY A 601 -11.03 3.02 -4.94
N LEU A 602 -10.68 4.20 -4.44
CA LEU A 602 -11.36 5.46 -4.78
C LEU A 602 -10.53 6.24 -5.78
N LEU A 603 -11.19 6.77 -6.81
CA LEU A 603 -10.54 7.62 -7.82
C LEU A 603 -10.09 8.91 -7.15
N CYS A 604 -8.76 9.17 -7.17
CA CYS A 604 -8.12 10.33 -6.53
C CYS A 604 -8.54 10.50 -5.06
N SER A 605 -8.77 9.38 -4.36
CA SER A 605 -9.20 9.34 -2.95
C SER A 605 -10.49 10.10 -2.68
N GLY A 606 -11.31 10.34 -3.73
CA GLY A 606 -12.50 11.16 -3.62
C GLY A 606 -12.24 12.64 -3.41
N ARG A 607 -10.98 13.09 -3.56
CA ARG A 607 -10.54 14.46 -3.28
C ARG A 607 -10.04 15.20 -4.52
N GLY A 608 -10.28 14.64 -5.70
CA GLY A 608 -9.81 15.22 -6.95
C GLY A 608 -10.42 14.54 -8.15
N GLN A 609 -9.92 14.91 -9.32
CA GLN A 609 -10.34 14.36 -10.61
C GLN A 609 -9.14 13.75 -11.31
N CYS A 610 -9.35 12.63 -12.00
CA CYS A 610 -8.29 12.02 -12.80
C CYS A 610 -8.23 12.72 -14.14
N VAL A 611 -7.21 13.51 -14.35
CA VAL A 611 -6.97 14.26 -15.58
C VAL A 611 -5.65 13.76 -16.17
N CYS A 612 -5.73 13.20 -17.37
CA CYS A 612 -4.55 12.72 -18.10
C CYS A 612 -3.72 11.70 -17.29
N GLY A 613 -4.38 10.82 -16.54
CA GLY A 613 -3.72 9.76 -15.77
C GLY A 613 -3.05 10.24 -14.50
N ALA A 614 -3.29 11.49 -14.10
CA ALA A 614 -2.79 12.06 -12.87
C ALA A 614 -3.95 12.70 -12.10
N CYS A 615 -3.93 12.57 -10.79
CA CYS A 615 -4.97 13.19 -9.97
C CYS A 615 -4.71 14.70 -9.85
N GLU A 616 -5.71 15.48 -10.25
CA GLU A 616 -5.78 16.91 -9.92
C GLU A 616 -6.60 17.03 -8.66
N CYS A 617 -5.93 17.32 -7.55
CA CYS A 617 -6.59 17.43 -6.25
C CYS A 617 -7.39 18.72 -6.21
N THR A 618 -8.71 18.57 -6.11
CA THR A 618 -9.64 19.72 -6.09
C THR A 618 -9.95 20.18 -4.66
N GLN A 619 -9.77 19.29 -3.67
CA GLN A 619 -9.98 19.65 -2.27
C GLN A 619 -8.76 20.44 -1.77
N PRO A 620 -8.98 21.67 -1.21
CA PRO A 620 -7.85 22.48 -0.74
C PRO A 620 -7.01 21.75 0.32
N GLY A 621 -5.70 21.71 0.08
CA GLY A 621 -4.76 21.04 0.97
C GLY A 621 -4.48 19.59 0.63
N ALA A 622 -5.26 18.99 -0.26
CA ALA A 622 -5.01 17.60 -0.72
C ALA A 622 -3.85 17.58 -1.69
N TYR A 623 -2.97 16.56 -1.57
CA TYR A 623 -1.83 16.36 -2.45
C TYR A 623 -1.44 14.87 -2.48
N GLY A 624 -0.43 14.56 -3.27
CA GLY A 624 0.01 13.19 -3.49
C GLY A 624 -0.49 12.65 -4.81
N ALA A 625 0.08 11.56 -5.26
CA ALA A 625 -0.20 10.97 -6.57
C ALA A 625 -1.67 10.60 -6.78
N THR A 626 -2.37 10.27 -5.70
CA THR A 626 -3.79 9.92 -5.71
C THR A 626 -4.61 10.79 -4.76
N CYS A 627 -4.11 11.99 -4.41
CA CYS A 627 -4.74 12.93 -3.46
C CYS A 627 -5.01 12.29 -2.09
N ASP A 628 -4.20 11.30 -1.75
CA ASP A 628 -4.35 10.54 -0.53
C ASP A 628 -3.88 11.30 0.71
N LYS A 629 -3.03 12.30 0.52
CA LYS A 629 -2.44 13.09 1.60
C LYS A 629 -3.13 14.43 1.72
N CYS A 630 -3.58 14.77 2.90
CA CYS A 630 -4.17 16.07 3.16
C CYS A 630 -4.09 16.40 4.66
N PRO A 631 -2.98 17.02 5.11
CA PRO A 631 -2.83 17.39 6.52
C PRO A 631 -3.85 18.43 6.99
N THR A 632 -4.37 19.22 6.06
CA THR A 632 -5.34 20.28 6.35
C THR A 632 -6.78 19.89 6.04
N CYS A 633 -6.99 18.76 5.35
CA CYS A 633 -8.34 18.26 5.17
C CYS A 633 -8.84 17.71 6.51
N PRO A 634 -10.05 18.02 6.90
CA PRO A 634 -10.66 17.22 7.93
C PRO A 634 -10.70 15.78 7.42
N ASP A 635 -10.27 14.84 8.24
CA ASP A 635 -10.41 13.42 7.93
C ASP A 635 -11.90 13.10 7.75
N ALA A 636 -12.21 11.92 7.23
CA ALA A 636 -13.62 11.53 7.05
C ALA A 636 -14.39 11.66 8.35
N CYS A 637 -13.75 11.38 9.47
CA CYS A 637 -14.34 11.52 10.79
C CYS A 637 -14.70 12.98 11.11
N THR A 638 -13.79 13.90 10.85
CA THR A 638 -14.03 15.34 11.13
C THR A 638 -15.10 15.91 10.20
N MET A 639 -15.09 15.54 8.93
CA MET A 639 -16.11 16.00 7.96
C MET A 639 -17.49 15.47 8.30
N LYS A 640 -17.58 14.21 8.67
CA LYS A 640 -18.86 13.56 8.96
C LYS A 640 -19.37 13.88 10.37
N LYS A 641 -18.48 14.32 11.29
CA LYS A 641 -18.83 14.75 12.64
C LYS A 641 -19.95 15.79 12.61
N GLU A 642 -19.79 16.84 11.79
CA GLU A 642 -20.78 17.92 11.72
C GLU A 642 -22.14 17.41 11.27
N CYS A 643 -22.17 16.39 10.41
CA CYS A 643 -23.41 15.77 9.95
C CYS A 643 -24.04 14.87 11.03
N VAL A 644 -23.23 14.15 11.80
CA VAL A 644 -23.70 13.36 12.95
C VAL A 644 -24.30 14.30 14.00
N GLU A 645 -23.59 15.38 14.33
CA GLU A 645 -24.04 16.37 15.31
C GLU A 645 -25.37 17.02 14.91
N CYS A 646 -25.50 17.45 13.65
CA CYS A 646 -26.70 18.17 13.22
C CYS A 646 -27.90 17.24 12.98
N LYS A 647 -27.69 16.05 12.41
CA LYS A 647 -28.80 15.14 12.09
C LYS A 647 -29.29 14.33 13.30
N HIS A 648 -28.36 13.80 14.11
CA HIS A 648 -28.72 12.96 15.24
C HIS A 648 -28.84 13.75 16.56
N PHE A 649 -27.80 14.49 16.94
CA PHE A 649 -27.74 15.16 18.23
C PHE A 649 -28.38 16.56 18.24
N LYS A 650 -28.78 17.10 17.06
CA LYS A 650 -29.41 18.42 16.88
C LYS A 650 -28.59 19.56 17.48
N ARG A 651 -27.25 19.49 17.30
CA ARG A 651 -26.31 20.51 17.83
C ARG A 651 -25.20 20.75 16.80
N GLY A 652 -24.22 21.56 17.15
CA GLY A 652 -23.07 21.89 16.33
C GLY A 652 -23.28 23.05 15.38
N LYS A 653 -22.33 23.27 14.51
CA LYS A 653 -22.31 24.43 13.59
C LYS A 653 -23.44 24.43 12.55
N LEU A 654 -23.94 23.26 12.21
CA LEU A 654 -25.02 23.07 11.20
C LEU A 654 -26.38 22.80 11.86
N HIS A 655 -26.63 23.37 13.04
CA HIS A 655 -27.83 23.08 13.87
C HIS A 655 -29.15 23.44 13.20
N ASP A 656 -29.13 24.33 12.16
CA ASP A 656 -30.31 24.68 11.37
C ASP A 656 -30.72 23.48 10.48
N ASP A 657 -31.92 22.96 10.68
CA ASP A 657 -32.43 21.77 9.97
C ASP A 657 -32.40 21.89 8.44
N ASN A 658 -32.64 23.10 7.90
CA ASN A 658 -32.60 23.32 6.45
C ASN A 658 -31.18 23.24 5.90
N THR A 659 -30.21 23.84 6.60
CA THR A 659 -28.80 23.81 6.22
C THR A 659 -28.24 22.41 6.40
N CYS A 660 -28.59 21.73 7.49
CA CYS A 660 -28.18 20.36 7.78
C CYS A 660 -28.65 19.40 6.68
N SER A 661 -29.92 19.48 6.28
CA SER A 661 -30.50 18.60 5.25
C SER A 661 -29.93 18.84 3.85
N ARG A 662 -29.55 20.09 3.56
CA ARG A 662 -28.96 20.46 2.28
C ARG A 662 -27.52 19.98 2.15
N ILE A 663 -26.73 20.07 3.22
CA ILE A 663 -25.29 19.75 3.22
C ILE A 663 -25.07 18.26 3.49
N CYS A 664 -25.80 17.69 4.46
CA CYS A 664 -25.59 16.32 4.91
C CYS A 664 -26.55 15.36 4.22
N LYS A 665 -26.08 14.75 3.14
CA LYS A 665 -26.85 13.78 2.35
C LYS A 665 -26.68 12.35 2.86
N ASP A 666 -25.78 12.15 3.82
CA ASP A 666 -25.47 10.83 4.38
C ASP A 666 -26.70 10.21 5.02
N GLU A 667 -26.84 8.89 4.84
CA GLU A 667 -27.86 8.12 5.54
C GLU A 667 -27.32 7.78 6.94
N ILE A 668 -28.12 8.09 7.98
CA ILE A 668 -27.74 7.76 9.36
C ILE A 668 -28.55 6.54 9.83
N VAL A 669 -27.84 5.55 10.33
CA VAL A 669 -28.39 4.32 10.93
C VAL A 669 -27.96 4.31 12.40
N LEU A 670 -28.93 4.32 13.28
CA LEU A 670 -28.66 4.29 14.73
C LEU A 670 -28.43 2.86 15.20
N VAL A 671 -27.32 2.64 15.90
CA VAL A 671 -26.93 1.32 16.40
C VAL A 671 -26.68 1.40 17.93
N ASP A 672 -26.88 0.30 18.61
CA ASP A 672 -26.58 0.21 20.05
C ASP A 672 -25.07 0.04 20.29
N GLU A 673 -24.38 -0.63 19.35
CA GLU A 673 -22.94 -0.87 19.42
C GLU A 673 -22.40 -0.98 18.00
N ILE A 674 -21.19 -0.46 17.75
CA ILE A 674 -20.53 -0.58 16.46
C ILE A 674 -19.97 -2.00 16.32
N VAL A 675 -20.55 -2.76 15.40
CA VAL A 675 -20.09 -4.08 15.04
C VAL A 675 -19.33 -3.96 13.73
N LEU A 676 -18.10 -4.49 13.68
CA LEU A 676 -17.27 -4.46 12.49
C LEU A 676 -17.86 -5.39 11.43
N HIS A 677 -18.71 -4.85 10.57
CA HIS A 677 -19.35 -5.61 9.49
C HIS A 677 -18.58 -5.57 8.19
N ASP A 678 -17.65 -4.60 8.03
CA ASP A 678 -16.92 -4.43 6.77
C ASP A 678 -15.50 -3.92 7.02
N THR A 679 -14.55 -4.42 6.26
CA THR A 679 -13.13 -4.04 6.33
C THR A 679 -12.88 -2.63 5.80
N ASN A 680 -13.82 -2.08 5.04
CA ASN A 680 -13.69 -0.73 4.44
C ASN A 680 -14.36 0.37 5.27
N ALA A 681 -14.94 0.03 6.41
CA ALA A 681 -15.61 1.00 7.27
C ALA A 681 -14.59 1.68 8.20
N VAL A 682 -14.67 3.00 8.30
CA VAL A 682 -13.79 3.82 9.15
C VAL A 682 -14.50 4.09 10.48
N ASN A 683 -13.88 3.68 11.57
CA ASN A 683 -14.38 3.94 12.92
C ASN A 683 -13.95 5.33 13.36
N CYS A 684 -14.90 6.13 13.80
CA CYS A 684 -14.71 7.50 14.21
C CYS A 684 -15.13 7.67 15.67
N SER A 685 -14.36 8.43 16.43
CA SER A 685 -14.73 8.84 17.75
C SER A 685 -14.28 10.29 17.98
N TYR A 686 -15.08 11.04 18.68
CA TYR A 686 -14.73 12.41 19.04
C TYR A 686 -15.37 12.77 20.37
N LYS A 687 -14.79 13.78 21.01
CA LYS A 687 -15.33 14.31 22.26
C LYS A 687 -16.25 15.50 21.96
N ASP A 688 -17.37 15.56 22.64
CA ASP A 688 -18.29 16.70 22.60
C ASP A 688 -17.90 17.75 23.62
N GLU A 689 -18.73 18.80 23.79
CA GLU A 689 -18.47 19.91 24.70
C GLU A 689 -18.57 19.51 26.18
N ASP A 690 -19.20 18.37 26.48
CA ASP A 690 -19.36 17.82 27.82
C ASP A 690 -18.36 16.69 28.11
N ASP A 691 -17.30 16.53 27.27
CA ASP A 691 -16.27 15.49 27.35
C ASP A 691 -16.82 14.07 27.15
N CYS A 692 -18.07 13.94 26.68
CA CYS A 692 -18.63 12.63 26.28
C CYS A 692 -17.97 12.17 24.94
N VAL A 693 -17.67 10.90 24.83
CA VAL A 693 -17.10 10.33 23.61
C VAL A 693 -18.23 9.78 22.75
N GLU A 694 -18.38 10.35 21.58
CA GLU A 694 -19.35 9.90 20.58
C GLU A 694 -18.64 8.99 19.59
N HIS A 695 -19.29 7.88 19.26
CA HIS A 695 -18.77 6.87 18.35
C HIS A 695 -19.67 6.74 17.14
N PHE A 696 -19.07 6.75 15.94
CA PHE A 696 -19.77 6.42 14.70
C PHE A 696 -18.85 5.72 13.74
N GLN A 697 -19.44 4.98 12.80
CA GLN A 697 -18.71 4.28 11.75
C GLN A 697 -19.16 4.82 10.40
N TYR A 698 -18.19 5.21 9.59
CA TYR A 698 -18.42 5.73 8.25
C TYR A 698 -18.15 4.62 7.23
N TYR A 699 -19.11 4.39 6.36
CA TYR A 699 -19.01 3.40 5.28
C TYR A 699 -19.53 4.02 3.99
N GLU A 700 -18.87 3.71 2.88
CA GLU A 700 -19.28 4.15 1.55
C GLU A 700 -19.53 2.89 0.72
N ASP A 701 -20.74 2.77 0.19
CA ASP A 701 -21.09 1.62 -0.62
C ASP A 701 -20.52 1.71 -2.05
N ALA A 702 -20.67 0.65 -2.83
CA ALA A 702 -20.12 0.57 -4.19
C ALA A 702 -20.70 1.62 -5.16
N SER A 703 -21.80 2.27 -4.80
CA SER A 703 -22.41 3.36 -5.60
C SER A 703 -21.91 4.75 -5.19
N GLY A 704 -21.05 4.82 -4.16
CA GLY A 704 -20.57 6.09 -3.60
C GLY A 704 -21.53 6.73 -2.61
N LYS A 705 -22.50 5.98 -2.11
CA LYS A 705 -23.46 6.47 -1.13
C LYS A 705 -22.87 6.27 0.28
N SER A 706 -22.81 7.35 1.05
CA SER A 706 -22.28 7.35 2.42
C SER A 706 -23.34 6.91 3.41
N ILE A 707 -22.97 5.99 4.30
CA ILE A 707 -23.81 5.53 5.41
C ILE A 707 -23.02 5.74 6.70
N LEU A 708 -23.67 6.31 7.70
CA LEU A 708 -23.10 6.58 9.02
C LEU A 708 -23.84 5.74 10.07
N PHE A 709 -23.17 4.77 10.64
CA PHE A 709 -23.69 4.01 11.79
C PHE A 709 -23.30 4.75 13.05
N VAL A 710 -24.26 5.34 13.74
CA VAL A 710 -24.04 6.20 14.91
C VAL A 710 -24.54 5.49 16.18
N VAL A 711 -23.71 5.44 17.22
CA VAL A 711 -24.10 4.88 18.51
C VAL A 711 -25.10 5.83 19.17
N LYS A 712 -26.24 5.27 19.60
CA LYS A 712 -27.38 6.04 20.15
C LYS A 712 -27.03 6.88 21.37
N GLU A 713 -26.20 6.35 22.28
CA GLU A 713 -25.83 7.02 23.52
C GLU A 713 -24.32 7.27 23.58
N PRO A 714 -23.88 8.53 23.79
CA PRO A 714 -22.46 8.80 23.91
C PRO A 714 -21.89 8.23 25.22
N ASP A 715 -20.62 7.87 25.21
CA ASP A 715 -19.92 7.36 26.38
C ASP A 715 -19.40 8.54 27.21
N CYS A 716 -20.20 8.93 28.18
CA CYS A 716 -19.90 10.09 29.04
C CYS A 716 -19.03 9.68 30.23
N PRO A 717 -18.03 10.50 30.63
CA PRO A 717 -17.20 10.21 31.77
C PRO A 717 -18.10 10.22 33.02
N LYS A 718 -18.24 9.08 33.69
CA LYS A 718 -18.93 8.96 34.95
C LYS A 718 -18.09 9.73 35.96
N GLY A 719 -18.61 10.84 36.48
CA GLY A 719 -17.98 11.58 37.53
C GLY A 719 -17.70 10.66 38.72
N PRO A 720 -16.67 10.94 39.51
CA PRO A 720 -16.36 10.10 40.67
C PRO A 720 -17.58 10.04 41.58
N ASP A 721 -17.95 8.84 41.98
CA ASP A 721 -19.11 8.62 42.87
C ASP A 721 -18.92 9.48 44.11
N ILE A 722 -19.81 10.47 44.32
CA ILE A 722 -19.75 11.43 45.41
C ILE A 722 -19.71 10.70 46.76
N LEU A 723 -20.39 9.59 46.86
CA LEU A 723 -20.41 8.77 48.09
C LEU A 723 -19.02 8.20 48.37
N VAL A 724 -18.33 7.69 47.39
CA VAL A 724 -16.95 7.13 47.50
C VAL A 724 -15.97 8.23 47.88
N VAL A 725 -16.08 9.43 47.27
CA VAL A 725 -15.24 10.58 47.61
C VAL A 725 -15.48 11.00 49.07
N LEU A 726 -16.75 11.14 49.47
CA LEU A 726 -17.11 11.53 50.86
C LEU A 726 -16.60 10.49 51.86
N LEU A 727 -16.79 9.21 51.59
CA LEU A 727 -16.33 8.14 52.50
C LEU A 727 -14.79 8.08 52.56
N SER A 728 -14.10 8.34 51.49
CA SER A 728 -12.62 8.34 51.48
C SER A 728 -12.07 9.53 52.25
N VAL A 729 -12.68 10.73 52.11
CA VAL A 729 -12.29 11.93 52.87
C VAL A 729 -12.59 11.72 54.36
N ALA A 730 -13.76 11.21 54.71
CA ALA A 730 -14.15 10.92 56.12
C ALA A 730 -13.18 9.89 56.71
N GLY A 731 -12.85 8.83 55.99
CA GLY A 731 -11.88 7.82 56.41
C GLY A 731 -10.49 8.39 56.66
N ALA A 732 -10.03 9.27 55.78
CA ALA A 732 -8.73 9.94 55.91
C ALA A 732 -8.70 10.83 57.15
N ILE A 733 -9.77 11.61 57.42
CA ILE A 733 -9.86 12.47 58.59
C ILE A 733 -9.80 11.62 59.86
N LEU A 734 -10.57 10.54 59.91
CA LEU A 734 -10.62 9.65 61.05
C LEU A 734 -9.28 8.98 61.31
N PHE A 735 -8.60 8.53 60.25
CA PHE A 735 -7.26 7.94 60.32
C PHE A 735 -6.25 8.96 60.90
N LEU A 736 -6.25 10.17 60.36
CA LEU A 736 -5.36 11.25 60.84
C LEU A 736 -5.63 11.62 62.27
N GLY A 737 -6.91 11.65 62.69
CA GLY A 737 -7.31 11.90 64.07
C GLY A 737 -6.81 10.82 65.01
N LEU A 738 -6.99 9.54 64.66
CA LEU A 738 -6.51 8.40 65.44
C LEU A 738 -4.99 8.42 65.55
N ALA A 739 -4.29 8.72 64.42
CA ALA A 739 -2.83 8.82 64.44
C ALA A 739 -2.33 9.93 65.33
N ALA A 740 -2.99 11.11 65.33
CA ALA A 740 -2.67 12.23 66.19
C ALA A 740 -2.87 11.87 67.68
N LEU A 741 -3.98 11.16 67.99
CA LEU A 741 -4.26 10.70 69.36
C LEU A 741 -3.19 9.71 69.85
N LEU A 742 -2.79 8.78 68.97
CA LEU A 742 -1.73 7.81 69.30
C LEU A 742 -0.39 8.52 69.56
N ILE A 743 -0.06 9.50 68.72
CA ILE A 743 1.18 10.28 68.87
C ILE A 743 1.10 11.07 70.19
N TRP A 744 -0.06 11.72 70.47
CA TRP A 744 -0.26 12.47 71.69
C TRP A 744 -0.13 11.58 72.94
N LYS A 745 -0.77 10.40 72.86
CA LYS A 745 -0.72 9.41 73.98
C LYS A 745 0.74 8.96 74.19
N LEU A 746 1.46 8.70 73.07
CA LEU A 746 2.89 8.29 73.13
C LEU A 746 3.72 9.40 73.79
N LEU A 747 3.53 10.67 73.36
CA LEU A 747 4.26 11.83 73.87
C LEU A 747 3.99 12.04 75.34
N VAL A 748 2.72 11.95 75.83
CA VAL A 748 2.31 12.04 77.21
C VAL A 748 2.97 10.88 78.01
N THR A 749 2.90 9.67 77.50
CA THR A 749 3.54 8.49 78.14
C THR A 749 5.05 8.68 78.32
N ILE A 750 5.70 9.21 77.31
CA ILE A 750 7.17 9.49 77.33
C ILE A 750 7.43 10.61 78.35
N HIS A 751 6.62 11.68 78.38
CA HIS A 751 6.73 12.76 79.28
C HIS A 751 6.55 12.25 80.72
N ASP A 752 5.47 11.49 80.98
CA ASP A 752 5.16 10.95 82.31
C ASP A 752 6.29 10.04 82.78
N ARG A 753 6.80 9.20 81.87
CA ARG A 753 7.99 8.32 82.19
C ARG A 753 9.21 9.15 82.57
N ARG A 754 9.47 10.26 81.90
CA ARG A 754 10.63 11.15 82.14
C ARG A 754 10.42 11.87 83.49
N GLU A 755 9.23 12.34 83.77
CA GLU A 755 8.91 12.97 85.05
C GLU A 755 8.99 12.01 86.24
N PHE A 756 8.49 10.77 85.94
CA PHE A 756 8.59 9.71 86.98
C PHE A 756 10.07 9.34 87.29
N ALA A 757 10.87 9.21 86.18
CA ALA A 757 12.29 8.96 86.33
C ALA A 757 13.03 10.06 87.04
N LYS A 758 12.69 11.35 86.77
CA LYS A 758 13.21 12.51 87.58
C LYS A 758 12.80 12.45 89.05
N PHE A 759 11.57 12.08 89.25
CA PHE A 759 11.03 11.93 90.63
C PHE A 759 11.77 10.79 91.38
N GLU A 760 12.03 9.69 90.80
CA GLU A 760 12.80 8.56 91.33
C GLU A 760 14.24 9.00 91.64
N GLU A 761 14.85 9.75 90.70
CA GLU A 761 16.21 10.25 90.86
C GLU A 761 16.28 11.25 92.02
N GLU A 762 15.34 12.16 92.09
CA GLU A 762 15.23 13.12 93.20
C GLU A 762 14.95 12.41 94.55
N ARG A 763 14.13 11.38 94.54
CA ARG A 763 13.84 10.54 95.73
C ARG A 763 15.09 9.75 96.11
N ALA A 764 15.89 9.26 95.20
CA ALA A 764 17.12 8.55 95.53
C ALA A 764 18.24 9.49 96.10
N GLN A 765 18.22 10.76 95.76
CA GLN A 765 19.15 11.74 96.16
C GLN A 765 18.77 12.39 97.54
N ALA A 766 17.48 12.27 97.97
CA ALA A 766 16.98 12.81 99.21
C ALA A 766 17.58 11.94 100.35
N LYS A 767 18.60 12.48 101.11
CA LYS A 767 19.06 11.90 102.33
C LYS A 767 17.99 12.04 103.40
N TRP A 768 17.58 10.95 103.98
CA TRP A 768 16.64 10.95 105.12
C TRP A 768 17.28 11.53 106.30
N ASP A 769 17.07 12.80 106.56
CA ASP A 769 17.37 13.40 107.89
C ASP A 769 16.10 13.29 108.77
N THR A 770 16.33 12.47 109.73
CA THR A 770 15.29 12.12 110.70
C THR A 770 14.85 13.37 111.41
N UNK A 771 13.70 13.85 111.41
CA UNK A 771 12.92 14.76 112.16
C UNK A 771 11.57 14.86 111.59
N UNK A 772 10.92 14.81 112.33
CA UNK A 772 9.56 14.76 112.22
C UNK A 772 8.96 15.64 111.23
N UNK A 773 8.38 15.33 110.77
CA UNK A 773 7.39 15.86 110.25
C UNK A 773 6.85 16.07 108.99
N UNK A 774 6.12 15.90 108.98
CA UNK A 774 5.13 15.81 108.15
C UNK A 774 4.67 16.74 107.26
N UNK A 775 4.19 16.93 106.79
CA UNK A 775 3.12 17.41 106.12
C UNK A 775 3.34 18.20 104.85
N UNK A 776 3.44 17.93 104.12
CA UNK A 776 3.37 18.81 102.99
C UNK A 776 3.08 18.18 101.67
N UNK A 777 2.51 17.36 101.73
CA UNK A 777 2.26 16.61 100.52
C UNK A 777 1.04 16.94 99.71
N UNK A 778 0.35 17.82 100.07
CA UNK A 778 -0.95 18.04 99.37
C UNK A 778 -0.94 19.04 98.19
N UNK A 779 -0.22 19.75 97.95
CA UNK A 779 -0.21 20.83 97.04
C UNK A 779 0.07 20.37 95.58
N UNK A 780 0.53 19.40 95.25
CA UNK A 780 0.93 18.95 93.91
C UNK A 780 -0.24 18.32 93.14
N UNK A 781 -1.11 17.96 93.57
CA UNK A 781 -2.17 17.35 92.84
C UNK A 781 -3.20 18.41 92.33
N UNK A 782 -3.33 19.40 92.71
CA UNK A 782 -4.32 20.44 92.23
C UNK A 782 -3.78 21.12 90.93
N UNK A 783 -2.63 21.20 90.69
CA UNK A 783 -2.07 21.80 89.44
C UNK A 783 -2.21 20.96 88.24
N UNK A 784 -2.32 19.88 88.34
CA UNK A 784 -2.41 19.00 87.19
C UNK A 784 -3.84 18.97 86.57
N UNK A 785 -4.75 19.15 87.15
CA UNK A 785 -6.11 19.21 86.67
C UNK A 785 -6.45 20.50 85.95
N UNK A 786 -5.96 21.44 86.18
CA UNK A 786 -6.13 22.74 85.52
C UNK A 786 -5.49 22.76 84.09
N UNK A 787 -4.51 22.11 83.89
CA UNK A 787 -3.82 22.04 82.70
C UNK A 787 -4.53 21.15 81.58
N UNK A 788 -5.19 20.31 82.00
CA UNK A 788 -5.87 19.44 81.11
C UNK A 788 -7.17 20.12 80.47
N UNK A 789 -7.69 20.90 81.10
CA UNK A 789 -8.86 21.60 80.58
C UNK A 789 -8.46 22.71 79.59
N UNK A 790 -7.45 23.17 79.63
CA UNK A 790 -6.96 24.20 78.72
C UNK A 790 -6.56 23.58 77.40
N UNK A 791 -6.10 22.45 77.39
CA UNK A 791 -5.69 21.73 76.21
C UNK A 791 -6.83 21.23 75.38
N UNK A 792 -7.81 20.92 75.89
CA UNK A 792 -8.96 20.50 75.16
C UNK A 792 -9.66 21.66 74.43
N UNK A 793 -9.61 22.64 74.89
CA UNK A 793 -10.24 23.85 74.32
C UNK A 793 -9.35 24.31 73.07
N UNK A 794 -8.15 24.09 73.10
CA UNK A 794 -7.26 24.45 72.06
C UNK A 794 -7.37 23.51 70.86
N UNK A 795 -7.71 22.42 71.17
CA UNK A 795 -7.83 21.43 70.06
C UNK A 795 -9.10 21.60 69.25
N UNK A 796 -10.05 22.06 69.88
CA UNK A 796 -11.25 22.30 69.14
C UNK A 796 -11.19 23.60 68.35
N UNK A 797 -10.49 24.39 68.67
CA UNK A 797 -10.33 25.62 67.97
C UNK A 797 -9.48 25.38 66.71
N UNK A 798 -8.58 24.51 66.76
CA UNK A 798 -7.78 24.16 65.69
C UNK A 798 -8.52 23.36 64.58
N UNK A 799 -9.40 22.67 64.91
CA UNK A 799 -10.14 21.94 63.91
C UNK A 799 -11.12 22.85 63.20
N UNK A 800 -11.52 23.79 63.73
CA UNK A 800 -12.44 24.71 63.03
C UNK A 800 -11.64 25.66 62.15
N UNK A 801 -10.53 25.93 62.41
CA UNK A 801 -9.72 26.75 61.61
C UNK A 801 -9.24 26.02 60.30
N UNK A 802 -9.15 24.82 60.41
CA UNK A 802 -8.73 24.04 59.31
C UNK A 802 -9.84 23.82 58.29
N UNK A 803 -10.93 23.82 58.61
CA UNK A 803 -12.06 23.67 57.75
C UNK A 803 -12.34 25.00 56.99
N UNK A 804 -12.08 25.98 57.47
CA UNK A 804 -12.30 27.24 56.82
C UNK A 804 -11.16 27.51 55.78
N UNK A 805 -10.14 27.00 55.93
CA UNK A 805 -9.02 27.17 54.99
C UNK A 805 -9.17 26.31 53.72
N UNK A 806 -9.80 25.35 53.76
CA UNK A 806 -9.97 24.51 52.62
C UNK A 806 -10.96 25.05 51.65
N UNK A 807 -11.78 25.79 51.98
CA UNK A 807 -12.77 26.35 51.08
C UNK A 807 -12.23 27.56 50.32
N UNK A 808 -11.33 28.14 50.70
CA UNK A 808 -10.72 29.28 50.05
C UNK A 808 -9.68 28.91 49.03
N UNK A 809 -9.16 27.87 48.92
CA UNK A 809 -8.14 27.49 48.05
C UNK A 809 -8.59 26.95 46.69
N UNK A 810 -9.70 26.71 46.38
CA UNK A 810 -10.19 26.26 45.15
C UNK A 810 -10.38 27.28 44.07
N UNK A 811 -10.24 28.44 44.40
CA UNK A 811 -10.45 29.47 43.46
C UNK A 811 -9.16 30.15 42.99
N UNK A 812 -8.29 29.94 42.51
CA UNK A 812 -7.27 30.67 41.90
C UNK A 812 -5.99 29.91 41.78
N UNK A 813 -5.87 29.14 41.01
CA UNK A 813 -4.59 28.71 40.80
C UNK A 813 -4.15 28.51 39.42
N UNK A 814 -4.02 29.30 38.84
CA UNK A 814 -3.19 29.31 37.78
C UNK A 814 -1.91 29.80 38.18
N UNK A 815 -1.38 29.10 38.61
CA UNK A 815 -0.08 29.44 38.84
C UNK A 815 0.79 29.14 37.78
N HIS A 816 1.50 30.15 37.01
CA HIS A 816 2.67 30.24 36.17
C HIS A 816 3.85 29.68 36.98
N ASN A 817 4.30 28.54 36.50
CA ASN A 817 5.58 27.98 36.96
C ASN A 817 6.71 28.74 36.22
N PRO A 818 7.53 29.50 36.92
CA PRO A 818 8.52 30.33 36.24
C PRO A 818 9.80 29.59 35.79
N LEU A 819 9.79 28.27 35.73
CA LEU A 819 11.01 27.51 35.47
C LEU A 819 11.10 26.85 34.07
N TYR A 820 10.23 27.27 33.10
CA TYR A 820 10.41 26.83 31.71
C TYR A 820 10.42 28.00 30.74
N LYS A 821 11.55 28.68 30.65
CA LYS A 821 11.94 29.46 29.49
C LYS A 821 12.77 28.54 28.63
N GLY A 822 12.13 27.75 27.81
CA GLY A 822 12.77 26.98 26.75
C GLY A 822 13.25 27.93 25.66
N ALA A 823 14.54 27.87 25.37
CA ALA A 823 15.11 28.63 24.25
C ALA A 823 14.48 28.15 22.95
N THR A 824 13.71 28.99 22.30
CA THR A 824 13.32 28.79 20.92
C THR A 824 14.54 29.08 20.05
N SER A 825 15.20 28.04 19.57
CA SER A 825 16.23 28.19 18.56
C SER A 825 15.51 28.41 17.21
N THR A 826 15.50 29.64 16.77
CA THR A 826 15.12 29.96 15.38
C THR A 826 16.27 29.55 14.46
N PHE A 827 16.05 28.50 13.69
CA PHE A 827 16.93 28.16 12.57
C PHE A 827 16.63 29.15 11.43
N THR A 828 17.53 30.10 11.21
CA THR A 828 17.52 30.92 10.01
C THR A 828 18.06 30.09 8.84
N ASN A 829 17.25 29.90 7.85
CA ASN A 829 17.62 29.25 6.59
C ASN A 829 18.63 30.13 5.85
N ILE A 830 19.86 29.69 5.72
CA ILE A 830 20.86 30.35 4.92
C ILE A 830 20.60 30.00 3.45
N THR A 831 19.98 30.90 2.73
CA THR A 831 19.85 30.78 1.28
C THR A 831 21.22 30.96 0.63
N TYR A 832 21.74 29.93 0.00
CA TYR A 832 22.93 29.98 -0.83
C TYR A 832 22.58 30.75 -2.10
N ARG A 833 23.11 31.93 -2.25
CA ARG A 833 23.07 32.67 -3.50
C ARG A 833 24.34 32.27 -4.27
N GLY A 834 24.18 31.37 -5.23
CA GLY A 834 25.24 31.08 -6.18
C GLY A 834 25.40 32.25 -7.13
N LYS A 835 26.60 32.77 -7.25
CA LYS A 835 26.97 33.69 -8.31
C LYS A 835 27.58 32.87 -9.46
N ASP A 836 27.06 33.16 -10.66
CA ASP A 836 27.55 32.80 -12.01
C ASP A 836 27.47 31.33 -12.35
#